data_15486a8192f98c67e052467e2fa04483
#
_entry.id   15486a8192f98c67e052467e2fa04483
#
_cell.length_a   1.000
_cell.length_b   1.000
_cell.length_c   1.000
_cell.angle_alpha   90.00
_cell.angle_beta   90.00
_cell.angle_gamma   90.00
#
_symmetry.space_group_name_H-M   'P 1'
#
loop_
_entity.id
_entity.type
_entity.pdbx_description
1 polymer ?
#
loop_
_entity_poly.entity_id
_entity_poly.type
_entity_poly.pdbx_seq_one_letter_code
_entity_poly.pdbx_strand_id
1 'polypeptide(L)'
;MWFTKSSKDVLKEMNVSEKTGLSTEEVKKRLEKYGPNKLKGKPKKSLLQLFLAQLQDMLIYVLIGAAVINIIAHGKDGIADALIILAVVLINAVVGVVQESKAEKALEALQQMTTPKSLVRRNGEVIEVNSEELVPGDILVIDAGRYIPADVRLIESANLQIEESALTGESVPSEKDANFITTDAKIPIGDKENMAFMSTMATYGRGEGVVVETGMNTEIGKIAQILDEDNNTLTPLQVKLEELGKILGYGALAICGIIFVIGLIQGREAVDMFMTAISLAVAAIPEGLVAIVAIVLSLGVKTMSRKNAIVRKLPAVETLGAVNIVCSDKTGTLTQNKMTVVKTYTLDNLRDISSQDGQKANVDETELIRSFVLCSDASVENGQDIGDPTEVALIVLGNKFDLEKNALNTKYKRVSENPFDSDRKLMSTLNEEGGKYRVHTKGAIDNILTRANKILVNGEILPLTEEEKNKILKVAEEMSDDALRVLGVAFKDVDSQILPEEMEKDLVVVGIVGMIDPPRTEVKDSIVEAKNAGITPIMITGDHKNTAVAIAKELGIATDISQSLTGAEIDEIPDDKFAKEVNKYRVFARVSPEHKVKIVKAFKEQGNIVSMTGDGVNDAPSLKFADIGVAMGITGTDVSKGASDMILTDDNFTTIIHAIEEGRNIFNNIKKTIIFLLSCNLGEVLCVFIATLFGWAIPLVATQLLWVNLITDTLPAISLGMDPGDKEVMTRKPRNPKESFFSEGAGMRSIVGGVLIGVLTLVAFYLGIIHSGTVPISAVKDSNPATREILTYGRTMAFIVLTFSQLFYSLSMRNSKKTIFEIGFFGNKFLIGSIIIGIVLQIGLTSIPSIAQMFKVTAIDPSHWGMVIGLSLVPFVVNEIIKVISRRRND
;
A
#
# COMPACT_ATOMS: atom_id res chain seq x y z
N MET A 1 -31.87 -28.34 -1.47
CA MET A 1 -30.44 -27.97 -1.56
C MET A 1 -30.08 -27.73 -3.02
N TRP A 2 -29.21 -26.80 -3.36
CA TRP A 2 -28.95 -26.42 -4.75
C TRP A 2 -28.16 -27.49 -5.52
N PHE A 3 -27.21 -28.16 -4.88
CA PHE A 3 -26.37 -29.22 -5.50
C PHE A 3 -27.11 -30.51 -5.81
N THR A 4 -28.29 -30.76 -5.25
CA THR A 4 -29.11 -31.94 -5.56
C THR A 4 -30.06 -31.73 -6.74
N LYS A 5 -30.12 -30.49 -7.28
CA LYS A 5 -31.01 -30.12 -8.39
C LYS A 5 -30.23 -29.98 -9.70
N SER A 6 -30.90 -30.27 -10.81
CA SER A 6 -30.33 -30.04 -12.12
C SER A 6 -30.16 -28.52 -12.37
N SER A 7 -29.20 -28.11 -13.22
CA SER A 7 -29.02 -26.70 -13.58
C SER A 7 -30.28 -26.06 -14.14
N LYS A 8 -31.07 -26.83 -14.93
CA LYS A 8 -32.35 -26.39 -15.50
C LYS A 8 -33.41 -26.13 -14.44
N ASP A 9 -33.49 -26.97 -13.41
CA ASP A 9 -34.45 -26.78 -12.32
C ASP A 9 -34.10 -25.56 -11.48
N VAL A 10 -32.79 -25.33 -11.24
CA VAL A 10 -32.32 -24.18 -10.50
C VAL A 10 -32.58 -22.87 -11.28
N LEU A 11 -32.30 -22.82 -12.58
CA LEU A 11 -32.61 -21.67 -13.44
C LEU A 11 -34.12 -21.35 -13.44
N LYS A 12 -34.97 -22.41 -13.50
CA LYS A 12 -36.42 -22.24 -13.42
C LYS A 12 -36.87 -21.70 -12.06
N GLU A 13 -36.32 -22.23 -10.96
CA GLU A 13 -36.64 -21.77 -9.61
C GLU A 13 -36.17 -20.32 -9.35
N MET A 14 -35.00 -19.95 -9.89
CA MET A 14 -34.50 -18.61 -9.85
C MET A 14 -35.17 -17.66 -10.85
N ASN A 15 -36.06 -18.21 -11.73
CA ASN A 15 -36.74 -17.44 -12.76
C ASN A 15 -35.78 -16.60 -13.63
N VAL A 16 -34.73 -17.24 -14.15
CA VAL A 16 -33.71 -16.60 -14.97
C VAL A 16 -33.40 -17.45 -16.21
N SER A 17 -33.07 -16.75 -17.31
CA SER A 17 -32.64 -17.41 -18.56
C SER A 17 -31.11 -17.40 -18.61
N GLU A 18 -30.51 -18.54 -18.91
CA GLU A 18 -29.05 -18.68 -19.11
C GLU A 18 -28.51 -17.72 -20.19
N LYS A 19 -29.25 -17.50 -21.28
CA LYS A 19 -28.82 -16.71 -22.42
C LYS A 19 -28.90 -15.19 -22.17
N THR A 20 -29.90 -14.74 -21.42
CA THR A 20 -30.16 -13.31 -21.24
C THR A 20 -29.77 -12.82 -19.84
N GLY A 21 -29.69 -13.70 -18.84
CA GLY A 21 -29.50 -13.30 -17.45
C GLY A 21 -30.70 -12.50 -16.92
N LEU A 22 -30.47 -11.75 -15.86
CA LEU A 22 -31.46 -10.86 -15.25
C LEU A 22 -31.54 -9.52 -15.98
N SER A 23 -32.73 -8.89 -15.97
CA SER A 23 -32.89 -7.49 -16.39
C SER A 23 -32.44 -6.53 -15.29
N THR A 24 -32.05 -5.30 -15.67
CA THR A 24 -31.63 -4.26 -14.72
C THR A 24 -32.70 -3.95 -13.67
N GLU A 25 -33.99 -3.99 -14.06
CA GLU A 25 -35.08 -3.74 -13.13
C GLU A 25 -35.23 -4.87 -12.11
N GLU A 26 -35.08 -6.12 -12.55
CA GLU A 26 -35.15 -7.29 -11.68
C GLU A 26 -33.98 -7.33 -10.69
N VAL A 27 -32.77 -6.96 -11.13
CA VAL A 27 -31.59 -6.81 -10.25
C VAL A 27 -31.87 -5.82 -9.13
N LYS A 28 -32.44 -4.64 -9.43
CA LYS A 28 -32.79 -3.65 -8.40
C LYS A 28 -33.76 -4.21 -7.36
N LYS A 29 -34.83 -4.88 -7.81
CA LYS A 29 -35.80 -5.51 -6.90
C LYS A 29 -35.19 -6.58 -6.02
N ARG A 30 -34.28 -7.40 -6.59
CA ARG A 30 -33.57 -8.45 -5.83
C ARG A 30 -32.56 -7.86 -4.86
N LEU A 31 -31.88 -6.79 -5.25
CA LEU A 31 -30.95 -6.10 -4.36
C LEU A 31 -31.68 -5.47 -3.15
N GLU A 32 -32.86 -4.91 -3.36
CA GLU A 32 -33.72 -4.42 -2.27
C GLU A 32 -34.23 -5.56 -1.37
N LYS A 33 -34.52 -6.72 -1.93
CA LYS A 33 -35.04 -7.89 -1.20
C LYS A 33 -33.96 -8.63 -0.41
N TYR A 34 -32.80 -8.90 -1.03
CA TYR A 34 -31.76 -9.76 -0.47
C TYR A 34 -30.62 -8.95 0.18
N GLY A 35 -30.53 -7.65 -0.13
CA GLY A 35 -29.44 -6.79 0.29
C GLY A 35 -28.16 -6.99 -0.53
N PRO A 36 -27.10 -6.21 -0.23
CA PRO A 36 -25.82 -6.32 -0.92
C PRO A 36 -25.11 -7.65 -0.57
N ASN A 37 -24.40 -8.19 -1.55
CA ASN A 37 -23.61 -9.42 -1.41
C ASN A 37 -22.32 -9.13 -0.64
N LYS A 38 -22.42 -9.07 0.67
CA LYS A 38 -21.28 -8.90 1.57
C LYS A 38 -21.51 -9.60 2.91
N LEU A 39 -20.44 -10.09 3.48
CA LEU A 39 -20.46 -10.59 4.85
C LEU A 39 -20.72 -9.41 5.79
N LYS A 40 -21.61 -9.60 6.78
CA LYS A 40 -21.85 -8.60 7.80
C LYS A 40 -20.57 -8.46 8.63
N GLY A 41 -19.90 -7.33 8.53
CA GLY A 41 -18.91 -6.93 9.49
C GLY A 41 -19.54 -6.61 10.84
N LYS A 42 -18.72 -6.36 11.87
CA LYS A 42 -19.22 -5.89 13.18
C LYS A 42 -20.17 -4.71 12.98
N PRO A 43 -21.34 -4.70 13.64
CA PRO A 43 -22.26 -3.57 13.50
C PRO A 43 -21.53 -2.28 13.89
N LYS A 44 -21.65 -1.25 13.06
CA LYS A 44 -21.05 0.05 13.35
C LYS A 44 -21.56 0.53 14.69
N LYS A 45 -20.65 0.89 15.57
CA LYS A 45 -21.03 1.52 16.83
C LYS A 45 -21.71 2.86 16.51
N SER A 46 -22.87 3.08 17.08
CA SER A 46 -23.52 4.39 16.98
C SER A 46 -22.67 5.45 17.67
N LEU A 47 -22.82 6.73 17.31
CA LEU A 47 -22.10 7.83 17.97
C LEU A 47 -22.35 7.83 19.48
N LEU A 48 -23.54 7.41 19.92
CA LEU A 48 -23.86 7.25 21.35
C LEU A 48 -23.08 6.08 21.98
N GLN A 49 -22.95 4.96 21.27
CA GLN A 49 -22.15 3.82 21.77
C GLN A 49 -20.66 4.16 21.85
N LEU A 50 -20.13 4.88 20.85
CA LEU A 50 -18.77 5.41 20.90
C LEU A 50 -18.58 6.36 22.09
N PHE A 51 -19.54 7.25 22.32
CA PHE A 51 -19.50 8.16 23.46
C PHE A 51 -19.54 7.42 24.81
N LEU A 52 -20.41 6.45 24.95
CA LEU A 52 -20.47 5.62 26.17
C LEU A 52 -19.20 4.77 26.36
N ALA A 53 -18.61 4.30 25.26
CA ALA A 53 -17.33 3.56 25.31
C ALA A 53 -16.18 4.47 25.78
N GLN A 54 -16.14 5.73 25.34
CA GLN A 54 -15.17 6.70 25.87
C GLN A 54 -15.33 6.92 27.38
N LEU A 55 -16.55 6.95 27.87
CA LEU A 55 -16.80 7.10 29.30
C LEU A 55 -16.43 5.85 30.15
N GLN A 56 -16.16 4.71 29.50
CA GLN A 56 -15.73 3.47 30.17
C GLN A 56 -14.22 3.39 30.40
N ASP A 57 -13.47 4.45 30.08
CA ASP A 57 -12.04 4.51 30.33
C ASP A 57 -11.73 4.54 31.82
N MET A 58 -10.74 3.77 32.28
CA MET A 58 -10.35 3.67 33.66
C MET A 58 -9.96 5.03 34.28
N LEU A 59 -9.34 5.90 33.49
CA LEU A 59 -8.94 7.25 33.91
C LEU A 59 -10.16 8.13 34.17
N ILE A 60 -11.22 8.01 33.41
CA ILE A 60 -12.47 8.73 33.62
C ILE A 60 -13.16 8.27 34.92
N TYR A 61 -13.15 6.97 35.21
CA TYR A 61 -13.65 6.50 36.48
C TYR A 61 -12.86 7.06 37.67
N VAL A 62 -11.54 7.15 37.54
CA VAL A 62 -10.66 7.77 38.55
C VAL A 62 -10.99 9.25 38.73
N LEU A 63 -11.19 10.01 37.63
CA LEU A 63 -11.58 11.42 37.65
C LEU A 63 -12.96 11.64 38.29
N ILE A 64 -13.93 10.80 37.93
CA ILE A 64 -15.27 10.86 38.55
C ILE A 64 -15.18 10.53 40.04
N GLY A 65 -14.41 9.51 40.42
CA GLY A 65 -14.14 9.18 41.83
C GLY A 65 -13.51 10.34 42.58
N ALA A 66 -12.52 10.99 41.97
CA ALA A 66 -11.87 12.18 42.49
C ALA A 66 -12.83 13.36 42.67
N ALA A 67 -13.72 13.59 41.69
CA ALA A 67 -14.76 14.63 41.79
C ALA A 67 -15.71 14.37 42.97
N VAL A 68 -16.12 13.10 43.16
CA VAL A 68 -16.96 12.71 44.32
C VAL A 68 -16.24 12.93 45.64
N ILE A 69 -14.97 12.52 45.75
CA ILE A 69 -14.14 12.74 46.94
C ILE A 69 -14.00 14.23 47.23
N ASN A 70 -13.79 15.07 46.18
CA ASN A 70 -13.68 16.51 46.36
C ASN A 70 -14.97 17.16 46.86
N ILE A 71 -16.13 16.73 46.38
CA ILE A 71 -17.44 17.17 46.91
C ILE A 71 -17.59 16.81 48.39
N ILE A 72 -17.22 15.59 48.79
CA ILE A 72 -17.32 15.12 50.19
C ILE A 72 -16.40 15.92 51.09
N ALA A 73 -15.19 16.23 50.63
CA ALA A 73 -14.17 16.93 51.43
C ALA A 73 -14.45 18.44 51.56
N HIS A 74 -14.87 19.11 50.49
CA HIS A 74 -14.96 20.59 50.44
C HIS A 74 -16.41 21.12 50.34
N GLY A 75 -17.44 20.28 50.39
CA GLY A 75 -18.84 20.66 50.36
C GLY A 75 -19.21 21.50 49.12
N LYS A 76 -19.75 22.71 49.36
CA LYS A 76 -20.23 23.59 48.24
C LYS A 76 -19.13 24.06 47.31
N ASP A 77 -17.90 24.28 47.80
CA ASP A 77 -16.77 24.70 46.97
C ASP A 77 -16.26 23.52 46.10
N GLY A 78 -16.38 22.30 46.61
CA GLY A 78 -16.07 21.08 45.88
C GLY A 78 -17.04 20.80 44.70
N ILE A 79 -18.27 21.28 44.77
CA ILE A 79 -19.24 21.12 43.67
C ILE A 79 -18.82 21.89 42.42
N ALA A 80 -18.28 23.08 42.56
CA ALA A 80 -17.81 23.87 41.40
C ALA A 80 -16.66 23.16 40.66
N ASP A 81 -15.68 22.67 41.41
CA ASP A 81 -14.54 21.90 40.86
C ASP A 81 -14.98 20.58 40.20
N ALA A 82 -15.93 19.86 40.82
CA ALA A 82 -16.50 18.64 40.29
C ALA A 82 -17.28 18.85 38.99
N LEU A 83 -18.04 19.94 38.89
CA LEU A 83 -18.74 20.32 37.65
C LEU A 83 -17.74 20.64 36.52
N ILE A 84 -16.62 21.29 36.81
CA ILE A 84 -15.56 21.57 35.86
C ILE A 84 -14.92 20.26 35.39
N ILE A 85 -14.58 19.35 36.30
CA ILE A 85 -14.03 18.03 35.93
C ILE A 85 -15.01 17.28 35.02
N LEU A 86 -16.29 17.27 35.36
CA LEU A 86 -17.33 16.63 34.56
C LEU A 86 -17.46 17.29 33.19
N ALA A 87 -17.41 18.61 33.07
CA ALA A 87 -17.44 19.32 31.80
C ALA A 87 -16.24 18.96 30.92
N VAL A 88 -15.04 18.88 31.49
CA VAL A 88 -13.82 18.46 30.78
C VAL A 88 -13.91 17.00 30.36
N VAL A 89 -14.38 16.10 31.18
CA VAL A 89 -14.62 14.68 30.85
C VAL A 89 -15.60 14.57 29.67
N LEU A 90 -16.68 15.35 29.65
CA LEU A 90 -17.63 15.37 28.56
C LEU A 90 -17.02 15.90 27.26
N ILE A 91 -16.21 16.96 27.33
CA ILE A 91 -15.49 17.51 26.17
C ILE A 91 -14.51 16.47 25.63
N ASN A 92 -13.75 15.82 26.51
CA ASN A 92 -12.81 14.75 26.13
C ASN A 92 -13.55 13.60 25.43
N ALA A 93 -14.65 13.12 26.00
CA ALA A 93 -15.45 12.08 25.37
C ALA A 93 -15.97 12.47 23.98
N VAL A 94 -16.41 13.71 23.78
CA VAL A 94 -16.85 14.22 22.46
C VAL A 94 -15.69 14.26 21.47
N VAL A 95 -14.52 14.76 21.88
CA VAL A 95 -13.33 14.81 21.01
C VAL A 95 -12.84 13.40 20.67
N GLY A 96 -12.84 12.48 21.64
CA GLY A 96 -12.52 11.07 21.44
C GLY A 96 -13.44 10.42 20.40
N VAL A 97 -14.76 10.63 20.51
CA VAL A 97 -15.75 10.16 19.51
C VAL A 97 -15.47 10.72 18.12
N VAL A 98 -15.16 12.00 18.00
CA VAL A 98 -14.86 12.62 16.72
C VAL A 98 -13.59 12.03 16.09
N GLN A 99 -12.56 11.78 16.90
CA GLN A 99 -11.31 11.16 16.46
C GLN A 99 -11.53 9.71 16.01
N GLU A 100 -12.23 8.89 16.81
CA GLU A 100 -12.53 7.49 16.52
C GLU A 100 -13.41 7.36 15.29
N SER A 101 -14.47 8.18 15.17
CA SER A 101 -15.34 8.21 13.98
C SER A 101 -14.61 8.62 12.71
N LYS A 102 -13.65 9.54 12.78
CA LYS A 102 -12.80 9.90 11.61
C LYS A 102 -11.86 8.75 11.24
N ALA A 103 -11.28 8.06 12.21
CA ALA A 103 -10.43 6.90 11.96
C ALA A 103 -11.22 5.76 11.31
N GLU A 104 -12.42 5.41 11.83
CA GLU A 104 -13.31 4.40 11.24
C GLU A 104 -13.71 4.73 9.80
N LYS A 105 -14.15 5.97 9.53
CA LYS A 105 -14.52 6.40 8.17
C LYS A 105 -13.35 6.32 7.18
N ALA A 106 -12.16 6.61 7.64
CA ALA A 106 -10.97 6.52 6.80
C ALA A 106 -10.61 5.06 6.48
N LEU A 107 -10.77 4.13 7.44
CA LEU A 107 -10.63 2.70 7.23
C LEU A 107 -11.68 2.15 6.26
N GLU A 108 -12.93 2.59 6.40
CA GLU A 108 -14.03 2.17 5.53
C GLU A 108 -13.81 2.61 4.07
N ALA A 109 -13.34 3.84 3.86
CA ALA A 109 -13.01 4.35 2.52
C ALA A 109 -11.93 3.50 1.83
N LEU A 110 -10.99 2.94 2.60
CA LEU A 110 -9.98 2.01 2.08
C LEU A 110 -10.57 0.68 1.65
N GLN A 111 -11.46 0.10 2.45
CA GLN A 111 -12.12 -1.17 2.11
C GLN A 111 -12.94 -1.06 0.82
N GLN A 112 -13.61 0.06 0.60
CA GLN A 112 -14.38 0.31 -0.63
C GLN A 112 -13.49 0.38 -1.90
N MET A 113 -12.24 0.79 -1.79
CA MET A 113 -11.29 0.83 -2.92
C MET A 113 -10.82 -0.55 -3.38
N THR A 114 -11.02 -1.59 -2.58
CA THR A 114 -10.53 -2.95 -2.81
C THR A 114 -11.63 -3.96 -3.11
N THR A 115 -12.86 -3.51 -3.37
CA THR A 115 -14.00 -4.40 -3.66
C THR A 115 -13.75 -5.14 -4.97
N PRO A 116 -13.76 -6.49 -5.00
CA PRO A 116 -13.58 -7.27 -6.22
C PRO A 116 -14.69 -6.99 -7.23
N LYS A 117 -14.38 -7.14 -8.51
CA LYS A 117 -15.35 -7.06 -9.60
C LYS A 117 -15.66 -8.46 -10.13
N SER A 118 -16.84 -8.61 -10.70
CA SER A 118 -17.35 -9.89 -11.21
C SER A 118 -17.93 -9.72 -12.60
N LEU A 119 -17.72 -10.71 -13.48
CA LEU A 119 -18.35 -10.78 -14.79
C LEU A 119 -19.71 -11.47 -14.68
N VAL A 120 -20.76 -10.77 -15.10
CA VAL A 120 -22.12 -11.30 -15.09
C VAL A 120 -22.80 -11.11 -16.42
N ARG A 121 -23.68 -12.03 -16.78
CA ARG A 121 -24.55 -11.85 -17.94
C ARG A 121 -25.86 -11.22 -17.48
N ARG A 122 -26.12 -9.99 -17.94
CA ARG A 122 -27.35 -9.24 -17.70
C ARG A 122 -27.86 -8.65 -19.03
N ASN A 123 -29.16 -8.65 -19.24
CA ASN A 123 -29.78 -8.19 -20.51
C ASN A 123 -29.20 -8.81 -21.80
N GLY A 124 -28.62 -9.99 -21.72
CA GLY A 124 -27.99 -10.70 -22.84
C GLY A 124 -26.52 -10.33 -23.12
N GLU A 125 -25.95 -9.40 -22.36
CA GLU A 125 -24.55 -8.96 -22.46
C GLU A 125 -23.76 -9.34 -21.22
N VAL A 126 -22.48 -9.67 -21.42
CA VAL A 126 -21.55 -9.90 -20.31
C VAL A 126 -20.95 -8.55 -19.90
N ILE A 127 -21.22 -8.14 -18.68
CA ILE A 127 -20.76 -6.87 -18.10
C ILE A 127 -19.99 -7.11 -16.81
N GLU A 128 -19.08 -6.19 -16.50
CA GLU A 128 -18.37 -6.19 -15.22
C GLU A 128 -19.11 -5.34 -14.18
N VAL A 129 -19.41 -5.93 -13.03
CA VAL A 129 -20.09 -5.29 -11.90
C VAL A 129 -19.30 -5.42 -10.60
N ASN A 130 -19.56 -4.58 -9.62
CA ASN A 130 -19.01 -4.78 -8.28
C ASN A 130 -19.61 -6.06 -7.66
N SER A 131 -18.77 -6.89 -7.04
CA SER A 131 -19.22 -8.14 -6.44
C SER A 131 -20.27 -7.93 -5.34
N GLU A 132 -20.33 -6.77 -4.70
CA GLU A 132 -21.36 -6.43 -3.72
C GLU A 132 -22.76 -6.23 -4.36
N GLU A 133 -22.85 -6.00 -5.69
CA GLU A 133 -24.11 -5.79 -6.43
C GLU A 133 -24.69 -7.07 -6.98
N LEU A 134 -24.06 -8.23 -6.69
CA LEU A 134 -24.57 -9.54 -7.10
C LEU A 134 -25.82 -9.90 -6.32
N VAL A 135 -26.78 -10.49 -7.04
CA VAL A 135 -28.04 -10.96 -6.47
C VAL A 135 -28.30 -12.41 -6.84
N PRO A 136 -29.03 -13.17 -6.01
CA PRO A 136 -29.48 -14.51 -6.41
C PRO A 136 -30.21 -14.50 -7.75
N GLY A 137 -29.74 -15.33 -8.69
CA GLY A 137 -30.23 -15.41 -10.08
C GLY A 137 -29.32 -14.72 -11.10
N ASP A 138 -28.30 -13.97 -10.72
CA ASP A 138 -27.27 -13.51 -11.66
C ASP A 138 -26.56 -14.70 -12.31
N ILE A 139 -26.26 -14.61 -13.60
CA ILE A 139 -25.42 -15.59 -14.30
C ILE A 139 -23.97 -15.11 -14.22
N LEU A 140 -23.17 -15.80 -13.42
CA LEU A 140 -21.73 -15.51 -13.24
C LEU A 140 -20.92 -16.21 -14.31
N VAL A 141 -19.98 -15.47 -14.93
CA VAL A 141 -18.97 -16.02 -15.84
C VAL A 141 -17.68 -16.21 -15.06
N ILE A 142 -17.16 -17.44 -15.07
CA ILE A 142 -16.00 -17.86 -14.28
C ILE A 142 -14.86 -18.22 -15.23
N ASP A 143 -13.77 -17.53 -15.12
CA ASP A 143 -12.50 -17.80 -15.82
C ASP A 143 -11.39 -18.09 -14.81
N ALA A 144 -10.37 -18.82 -15.24
CA ALA A 144 -9.19 -19.06 -14.42
C ALA A 144 -8.57 -17.73 -13.92
N GLY A 145 -8.17 -17.70 -12.65
CA GLY A 145 -7.65 -16.50 -12.00
C GLY A 145 -8.70 -15.59 -11.37
N ARG A 146 -9.99 -15.90 -11.50
CA ARG A 146 -11.08 -15.13 -10.90
C ARG A 146 -11.54 -15.68 -9.55
N TYR A 147 -11.93 -14.76 -8.71
CA TYR A 147 -12.51 -15.02 -7.41
C TYR A 147 -14.00 -15.34 -7.53
N ILE A 148 -14.47 -16.31 -6.76
CA ILE A 148 -15.89 -16.67 -6.69
C ILE A 148 -16.56 -15.79 -5.62
N PRO A 149 -17.41 -14.85 -6.03
CA PRO A 149 -17.93 -13.79 -5.14
C PRO A 149 -19.17 -14.17 -4.35
N ALA A 150 -19.83 -15.30 -4.70
CA ALA A 150 -21.07 -15.76 -4.11
C ALA A 150 -21.17 -17.28 -4.25
N ASP A 151 -22.12 -17.94 -3.61
CA ASP A 151 -22.36 -19.36 -3.85
C ASP A 151 -23.11 -19.56 -5.17
N VAL A 152 -22.56 -20.36 -6.06
CA VAL A 152 -22.97 -20.51 -7.45
C VAL A 152 -23.25 -21.97 -7.77
N ARG A 153 -24.38 -22.26 -8.43
CA ARG A 153 -24.66 -23.55 -9.06
C ARG A 153 -24.19 -23.50 -10.50
N LEU A 154 -23.21 -24.33 -10.83
CA LEU A 154 -22.62 -24.36 -12.17
C LEU A 154 -23.64 -24.82 -13.22
N ILE A 155 -23.68 -24.15 -14.35
CA ILE A 155 -24.50 -24.46 -15.52
C ILE A 155 -23.64 -25.15 -16.58
N GLU A 156 -22.44 -24.63 -16.79
CA GLU A 156 -21.43 -25.14 -17.71
C GLU A 156 -20.06 -25.13 -17.03
N SER A 157 -19.26 -26.17 -17.29
CA SER A 157 -17.87 -26.26 -16.84
C SER A 157 -17.01 -26.89 -17.93
N ALA A 158 -15.83 -26.30 -18.21
CA ALA A 158 -14.83 -26.80 -19.12
C ALA A 158 -13.48 -26.84 -18.41
N ASN A 159 -13.11 -28.04 -17.93
CA ASN A 159 -11.89 -28.27 -17.14
C ASN A 159 -11.74 -27.31 -15.95
N LEU A 160 -12.86 -26.87 -15.36
CA LEU A 160 -12.86 -25.91 -14.27
C LEU A 160 -12.31 -26.56 -13.00
N GLN A 161 -11.28 -25.94 -12.41
CA GLN A 161 -10.73 -26.31 -11.10
C GLN A 161 -10.82 -25.12 -10.16
N ILE A 162 -11.28 -25.37 -8.93
CA ILE A 162 -11.46 -24.32 -7.91
C ILE A 162 -10.68 -24.68 -6.65
N GLU A 163 -9.87 -23.77 -6.16
CA GLU A 163 -9.21 -23.86 -4.86
C GLU A 163 -10.22 -23.53 -3.76
N GLU A 164 -10.53 -24.53 -2.95
CA GLU A 164 -11.54 -24.46 -1.88
C GLU A 164 -10.93 -24.57 -0.48
N SER A 165 -9.62 -24.38 -0.33
CA SER A 165 -8.87 -24.55 0.94
C SER A 165 -9.43 -23.73 2.10
N ALA A 166 -10.02 -22.57 1.81
CA ALA A 166 -10.68 -21.73 2.82
C ALA A 166 -11.91 -22.40 3.48
N LEU A 167 -12.54 -23.36 2.80
CA LEU A 167 -13.74 -24.06 3.26
C LEU A 167 -13.47 -25.52 3.64
N THR A 168 -12.55 -26.17 2.92
CA THR A 168 -12.26 -27.61 3.07
C THR A 168 -11.00 -27.88 3.89
N GLY A 169 -10.06 -26.92 3.93
CA GLY A 169 -8.73 -27.09 4.50
C GLY A 169 -7.76 -27.86 3.59
N GLU A 170 -8.20 -28.31 2.41
CA GLU A 170 -7.36 -29.02 1.45
C GLU A 170 -6.75 -28.05 0.42
N SER A 171 -5.44 -28.14 0.18
CA SER A 171 -4.71 -27.24 -0.72
C SER A 171 -4.77 -27.65 -2.20
N VAL A 172 -5.30 -28.86 -2.51
CA VAL A 172 -5.44 -29.33 -3.89
C VAL A 172 -6.74 -28.77 -4.48
N PRO A 173 -6.70 -28.12 -5.66
CA PRO A 173 -7.91 -27.64 -6.31
C PRO A 173 -8.89 -28.78 -6.63
N SER A 174 -10.17 -28.54 -6.36
CA SER A 174 -11.27 -29.48 -6.68
C SER A 174 -11.67 -29.35 -8.14
N GLU A 175 -11.79 -30.46 -8.86
CA GLU A 175 -12.38 -30.48 -10.20
C GLU A 175 -13.90 -30.25 -10.11
N LYS A 176 -14.44 -29.46 -11.06
CA LYS A 176 -15.87 -29.13 -11.08
C LYS A 176 -16.56 -29.65 -12.32
N ASP A 177 -17.68 -30.36 -12.10
CA ASP A 177 -18.57 -30.85 -13.15
C ASP A 177 -19.98 -30.29 -12.97
N ALA A 178 -20.40 -29.44 -13.90
CA ALA A 178 -21.75 -28.87 -13.91
C ALA A 178 -22.84 -29.93 -14.01
N ASN A 179 -22.55 -31.13 -14.59
CA ASN A 179 -23.49 -32.21 -14.78
C ASN A 179 -23.58 -33.17 -13.57
N PHE A 180 -22.67 -33.02 -12.60
CA PHE A 180 -22.73 -33.81 -11.36
C PHE A 180 -24.06 -33.61 -10.64
N ILE A 181 -24.72 -34.69 -10.28
CA ILE A 181 -25.96 -34.66 -9.48
C ILE A 181 -25.89 -35.82 -8.46
N THR A 182 -26.17 -35.50 -7.22
CA THR A 182 -26.26 -36.50 -6.15
C THR A 182 -27.60 -36.42 -5.43
N THR A 183 -28.08 -37.55 -4.92
CA THR A 183 -29.25 -37.63 -4.05
C THR A 183 -28.87 -37.56 -2.56
N ASP A 184 -27.60 -37.69 -2.23
CA ASP A 184 -27.12 -37.61 -0.86
C ASP A 184 -27.04 -36.14 -0.43
N ALA A 185 -27.92 -35.77 0.49
CA ALA A 185 -27.99 -34.42 1.03
C ALA A 185 -26.86 -34.06 2.03
N LYS A 186 -25.99 -35.02 2.39
CA LYS A 186 -24.98 -34.87 3.46
C LYS A 186 -23.52 -34.90 2.96
N ILE A 187 -23.28 -34.81 1.65
CA ILE A 187 -21.92 -34.80 1.12
C ILE A 187 -21.13 -33.60 1.65
N PRO A 188 -19.83 -33.78 1.92
CA PRO A 188 -18.92 -32.68 2.29
C PRO A 188 -18.91 -31.57 1.25
N ILE A 189 -18.49 -30.37 1.64
CA ILE A 189 -18.43 -29.21 0.73
C ILE A 189 -17.52 -29.49 -0.47
N GLY A 190 -16.34 -30.09 -0.25
CA GLY A 190 -15.38 -30.41 -1.30
C GLY A 190 -15.90 -31.40 -2.36
N ASP A 191 -16.85 -32.23 -2.01
CA ASP A 191 -17.45 -33.24 -2.93
C ASP A 191 -18.63 -32.66 -3.74
N LYS A 192 -19.02 -31.42 -3.54
CA LYS A 192 -20.08 -30.74 -4.30
C LYS A 192 -19.52 -30.21 -5.63
N GLU A 193 -19.21 -31.11 -6.55
CA GLU A 193 -18.54 -30.80 -7.82
C GLU A 193 -19.31 -29.79 -8.71
N ASN A 194 -20.62 -29.71 -8.57
CA ASN A 194 -21.48 -28.82 -9.35
C ASN A 194 -21.74 -27.46 -8.71
N MET A 195 -21.02 -27.17 -7.64
CA MET A 195 -21.09 -25.88 -6.92
C MET A 195 -19.73 -25.19 -6.91
N ALA A 196 -19.76 -23.85 -6.94
CA ALA A 196 -18.64 -22.98 -6.64
C ALA A 196 -19.03 -22.08 -5.47
N PHE A 197 -18.15 -21.90 -4.49
CA PHE A 197 -18.48 -21.26 -3.23
C PHE A 197 -17.83 -19.88 -3.08
N MET A 198 -18.52 -18.99 -2.38
CA MET A 198 -17.95 -17.66 -2.03
C MET A 198 -16.62 -17.82 -1.30
N SER A 199 -15.68 -16.93 -1.60
CA SER A 199 -14.32 -16.90 -1.02
C SER A 199 -13.37 -17.99 -1.52
N THR A 200 -13.71 -18.67 -2.62
CA THR A 200 -12.86 -19.63 -3.34
C THR A 200 -12.35 -19.02 -4.65
N MET A 201 -11.44 -19.72 -5.34
CA MET A 201 -10.78 -19.18 -6.53
C MET A 201 -10.72 -20.20 -7.65
N ALA A 202 -11.09 -19.77 -8.88
CA ALA A 202 -10.90 -20.59 -10.07
C ALA A 202 -9.40 -20.58 -10.46
N THR A 203 -8.75 -21.73 -10.39
CA THR A 203 -7.31 -21.88 -10.68
C THR A 203 -7.05 -22.30 -12.12
N TYR A 204 -7.99 -23.01 -12.74
CA TYR A 204 -7.88 -23.52 -14.11
C TYR A 204 -9.25 -23.64 -14.77
N GLY A 205 -9.29 -23.59 -16.12
CA GLY A 205 -10.48 -23.78 -16.91
C GLY A 205 -11.44 -22.59 -16.88
N ARG A 206 -12.69 -22.84 -17.29
CA ARG A 206 -13.78 -21.85 -17.35
C ARG A 206 -15.12 -22.47 -17.04
N GLY A 207 -16.09 -21.64 -16.66
CA GLY A 207 -17.46 -22.10 -16.41
C GLY A 207 -18.45 -20.94 -16.35
N GLU A 208 -19.72 -21.28 -16.38
CA GLU A 208 -20.81 -20.37 -16.09
C GLU A 208 -21.70 -20.96 -15.02
N GLY A 209 -22.29 -20.12 -14.17
CA GLY A 209 -23.20 -20.61 -13.15
C GLY A 209 -24.19 -19.56 -12.69
N VAL A 210 -25.27 -19.99 -12.06
CA VAL A 210 -26.26 -19.09 -11.47
C VAL A 210 -25.96 -18.87 -10.00
N VAL A 211 -25.92 -17.62 -9.58
CA VAL A 211 -25.78 -17.21 -8.18
C VAL A 211 -27.01 -17.68 -7.41
N VAL A 212 -26.82 -18.50 -6.38
CA VAL A 212 -27.91 -19.09 -5.59
C VAL A 212 -28.03 -18.52 -4.19
N GLU A 213 -26.88 -18.18 -3.57
CA GLU A 213 -26.85 -17.55 -2.24
C GLU A 213 -25.82 -16.42 -2.23
N THR A 214 -26.10 -15.37 -1.45
CA THR A 214 -25.25 -14.16 -1.33
C THR A 214 -25.03 -13.77 0.13
N GLY A 215 -23.95 -13.10 0.42
CA GLY A 215 -23.61 -12.53 1.74
C GLY A 215 -23.62 -13.56 2.86
N MET A 216 -24.35 -13.27 3.92
CA MET A 216 -24.41 -14.13 5.12
C MET A 216 -25.12 -15.49 4.90
N ASN A 217 -25.82 -15.67 3.77
CA ASN A 217 -26.50 -16.93 3.46
C ASN A 217 -25.56 -17.94 2.77
N THR A 218 -24.38 -17.51 2.28
CA THR A 218 -23.36 -18.38 1.68
C THR A 218 -22.76 -19.33 2.70
N GLU A 219 -22.07 -20.39 2.25
CA GLU A 219 -21.41 -21.34 3.15
C GLU A 219 -20.36 -20.62 4.03
N ILE A 220 -19.56 -19.73 3.46
CA ILE A 220 -18.61 -18.90 4.24
C ILE A 220 -19.32 -17.92 5.18
N GLY A 221 -20.48 -17.40 4.78
CA GLY A 221 -21.31 -16.53 5.61
C GLY A 221 -21.84 -17.23 6.86
N LYS A 222 -22.22 -18.50 6.74
CA LYS A 222 -22.64 -19.35 7.88
C LYS A 222 -21.47 -19.60 8.84
N ILE A 223 -20.27 -19.84 8.30
CA ILE A 223 -19.05 -20.01 9.11
C ILE A 223 -18.70 -18.68 9.82
N ALA A 224 -18.81 -17.55 9.13
CA ALA A 224 -18.56 -16.23 9.71
C ALA A 224 -19.50 -15.91 10.90
N GLN A 225 -20.75 -16.37 10.87
CA GLN A 225 -21.67 -16.24 12.01
C GLN A 225 -21.20 -16.97 13.26
N ILE A 226 -20.49 -18.09 13.11
CA ILE A 226 -19.98 -18.89 14.24
C ILE A 226 -18.69 -18.30 14.78
N LEU A 227 -17.90 -17.61 13.93
CA LEU A 227 -16.57 -17.07 14.25
C LEU A 227 -16.58 -15.59 14.69
N ASP A 228 -17.72 -15.00 15.00
CA ASP A 228 -17.87 -13.57 15.30
C ASP A 228 -17.24 -13.12 16.65
N GLU A 229 -16.30 -13.90 17.19
CA GLU A 229 -15.44 -13.56 18.32
C GLU A 229 -13.99 -13.33 17.85
N ASP A 230 -13.55 -12.06 17.99
CA ASP A 230 -12.18 -11.58 18.08
C ASP A 230 -11.21 -11.77 16.88
N ASN A 231 -11.34 -10.92 15.87
CA ASN A 231 -10.21 -10.63 14.98
C ASN A 231 -9.94 -9.11 14.82
N ASN A 232 -9.79 -8.38 15.94
CA ASN A 232 -9.07 -7.10 15.91
C ASN A 232 -7.58 -7.40 16.06
N THR A 233 -6.92 -7.81 15.00
CA THR A 233 -5.45 -7.90 14.97
C THR A 233 -4.88 -6.49 14.92
N LEU A 234 -4.37 -6.03 16.07
CA LEU A 234 -3.62 -4.78 16.17
C LEU A 234 -2.39 -4.85 15.25
N THR A 235 -2.05 -3.74 14.63
CA THR A 235 -0.80 -3.65 13.87
C THR A 235 0.41 -3.79 14.81
N PRO A 236 1.59 -4.25 14.34
CA PRO A 236 2.80 -4.31 15.16
C PRO A 236 3.12 -2.96 15.82
N LEU A 237 2.86 -1.86 15.12
CA LEU A 237 3.00 -0.51 15.64
C LEU A 237 2.03 -0.23 16.80
N GLN A 238 0.76 -0.63 16.65
CA GLN A 238 -0.24 -0.46 17.71
C GLN A 238 0.10 -1.27 18.96
N VAL A 239 0.60 -2.50 18.79
CA VAL A 239 1.08 -3.33 19.92
C VAL A 239 2.23 -2.63 20.66
N LYS A 240 3.24 -2.13 19.92
CA LYS A 240 4.36 -1.37 20.51
C LYS A 240 3.90 -0.09 21.21
N LEU A 241 2.88 0.59 20.67
CA LEU A 241 2.30 1.79 21.31
C LEU A 241 1.53 1.45 22.57
N GLU A 242 0.81 0.34 22.60
CA GLU A 242 0.12 -0.16 23.79
C GLU A 242 1.12 -0.54 24.89
N GLU A 243 2.22 -1.22 24.54
CA GLU A 243 3.31 -1.51 25.48
C GLU A 243 3.95 -0.23 26.02
N LEU A 244 4.21 0.75 25.15
CA LEU A 244 4.71 2.06 25.56
C LEU A 244 3.73 2.76 26.51
N GLY A 245 2.43 2.74 26.21
CA GLY A 245 1.38 3.27 27.08
C GLY A 245 1.37 2.63 28.45
N LYS A 246 1.53 1.30 28.53
CA LYS A 246 1.64 0.58 29.81
C LYS A 246 2.88 1.01 30.61
N ILE A 247 4.05 1.12 29.97
CA ILE A 247 5.29 1.55 30.63
C ILE A 247 5.14 2.98 31.17
N LEU A 248 4.58 3.88 30.38
CA LEU A 248 4.33 5.27 30.78
C LEU A 248 3.32 5.34 31.92
N GLY A 249 2.25 4.53 31.85
CA GLY A 249 1.24 4.44 32.89
C GLY A 249 1.81 3.98 34.23
N TYR A 250 2.62 2.93 34.23
CA TYR A 250 3.29 2.48 35.47
C TYR A 250 4.28 3.51 36.00
N GLY A 251 5.03 4.17 35.12
CA GLY A 251 5.94 5.26 35.49
C GLY A 251 5.20 6.44 36.09
N ALA A 252 4.09 6.86 35.51
CA ALA A 252 3.22 7.92 36.01
C ALA A 252 2.66 7.57 37.40
N LEU A 253 2.12 6.36 37.60
CA LEU A 253 1.61 5.91 38.88
C LEU A 253 2.68 5.91 39.98
N ALA A 254 3.92 5.49 39.65
CA ALA A 254 5.04 5.55 40.58
C ALA A 254 5.38 7.00 40.98
N ILE A 255 5.45 7.93 40.03
CA ILE A 255 5.69 9.35 40.30
C ILE A 255 4.56 9.95 41.14
N CYS A 256 3.30 9.61 40.84
CA CYS A 256 2.12 10.06 41.60
C CYS A 256 2.17 9.57 43.04
N GLY A 257 2.55 8.31 43.28
CA GLY A 257 2.75 7.77 44.61
C GLY A 257 3.85 8.52 45.39
N ILE A 258 4.96 8.82 44.75
CA ILE A 258 6.06 9.61 45.34
C ILE A 258 5.59 11.03 45.67
N ILE A 259 4.88 11.71 44.78
CA ILE A 259 4.34 13.06 45.01
C ILE A 259 3.35 13.06 46.19
N PHE A 260 2.46 12.06 46.24
CA PHE A 260 1.51 11.91 47.29
C PHE A 260 2.21 11.76 48.65
N VAL A 261 3.19 10.86 48.76
CA VAL A 261 3.95 10.63 50.00
C VAL A 261 4.75 11.88 50.41
N ILE A 262 5.44 12.54 49.47
CA ILE A 262 6.17 13.79 49.76
C ILE A 262 5.22 14.88 50.28
N GLY A 263 4.06 15.05 49.66
CA GLY A 263 3.05 16.02 50.09
C GLY A 263 2.55 15.77 51.51
N LEU A 264 2.30 14.52 51.85
CA LEU A 264 1.91 14.14 53.23
C LEU A 264 3.03 14.44 54.25
N ILE A 265 4.29 14.14 53.94
CA ILE A 265 5.45 14.45 54.77
C ILE A 265 5.58 15.97 54.98
N GLN A 266 5.23 16.76 53.97
CA GLN A 266 5.24 18.23 54.02
C GLN A 266 4.03 18.80 54.80
N GLY A 267 3.14 17.96 55.34
CA GLY A 267 1.95 18.37 56.11
C GLY A 267 0.83 18.97 55.26
N ARG A 268 0.76 18.65 53.97
CA ARG A 268 -0.35 19.04 53.08
C ARG A 268 -1.57 18.16 53.31
N GLU A 269 -2.76 18.66 52.99
CA GLU A 269 -3.99 17.90 53.11
C GLU A 269 -3.98 16.67 52.19
N ALA A 270 -4.33 15.51 52.70
CA ALA A 270 -4.29 14.25 51.99
C ALA A 270 -5.20 14.26 50.74
N VAL A 271 -6.35 14.93 50.80
CA VAL A 271 -7.30 15.05 49.70
C VAL A 271 -6.72 15.88 48.57
N ASP A 272 -6.11 17.01 48.86
CA ASP A 272 -5.47 17.88 47.84
C ASP A 272 -4.33 17.17 47.14
N MET A 273 -3.50 16.45 47.90
CA MET A 273 -2.40 15.68 47.34
C MET A 273 -2.86 14.51 46.48
N PHE A 274 -3.95 13.84 46.90
CA PHE A 274 -4.58 12.78 46.12
C PHE A 274 -5.14 13.31 44.78
N MET A 275 -5.83 14.46 44.82
CA MET A 275 -6.35 15.14 43.63
C MET A 275 -5.21 15.53 42.66
N THR A 276 -4.11 16.04 43.22
CA THR A 276 -2.92 16.40 42.44
C THR A 276 -2.28 15.19 41.76
N ALA A 277 -2.12 14.09 42.52
CA ALA A 277 -1.55 12.85 42.04
C ALA A 277 -2.40 12.26 40.93
N ILE A 278 -3.72 12.22 41.06
CA ILE A 278 -4.63 11.77 40.00
C ILE A 278 -4.56 12.66 38.75
N SER A 279 -4.59 13.97 38.95
CA SER A 279 -4.52 14.92 37.84
C SER A 279 -3.23 14.75 37.01
N LEU A 280 -2.14 14.48 37.73
CA LEU A 280 -0.86 14.22 37.10
C LEU A 280 -0.81 12.87 36.38
N ALA A 281 -1.42 11.82 36.95
CA ALA A 281 -1.52 10.51 36.32
C ALA A 281 -2.24 10.61 34.96
N VAL A 282 -3.33 11.36 34.94
CA VAL A 282 -4.10 11.62 33.74
C VAL A 282 -3.26 12.41 32.72
N ALA A 283 -2.56 13.46 33.17
CA ALA A 283 -1.72 14.28 32.27
C ALA A 283 -0.51 13.52 31.70
N ALA A 284 0.01 12.55 32.44
CA ALA A 284 1.20 11.81 32.04
C ALA A 284 0.96 10.80 30.90
N ILE A 285 -0.29 10.42 30.64
CA ILE A 285 -0.65 9.42 29.63
C ILE A 285 -1.19 10.13 28.38
N PRO A 286 -0.53 9.99 27.21
CA PRO A 286 -1.02 10.58 25.96
C PRO A 286 -2.23 9.81 25.42
N GLU A 287 -3.43 10.08 25.93
CA GLU A 287 -4.68 9.36 25.60
C GLU A 287 -4.98 9.32 24.09
N GLY A 288 -4.70 10.40 23.36
CA GLY A 288 -4.94 10.49 21.91
C GLY A 288 -3.94 9.76 21.01
N LEU A 289 -2.85 9.17 21.55
CA LEU A 289 -1.73 8.70 20.73
C LEU A 289 -2.12 7.61 19.73
N VAL A 290 -2.88 6.60 20.15
CA VAL A 290 -3.32 5.50 19.26
C VAL A 290 -4.24 6.02 18.17
N ALA A 291 -5.18 6.89 18.51
CA ALA A 291 -6.11 7.49 17.54
C ALA A 291 -5.37 8.39 16.52
N ILE A 292 -4.41 9.20 16.99
CA ILE A 292 -3.59 10.06 16.14
C ILE A 292 -2.79 9.21 15.15
N VAL A 293 -2.15 8.13 15.61
CA VAL A 293 -1.40 7.22 14.74
C VAL A 293 -2.30 6.57 13.68
N ALA A 294 -3.50 6.13 14.07
CA ALA A 294 -4.48 5.58 13.12
C ALA A 294 -4.90 6.61 12.05
N ILE A 295 -5.10 7.87 12.44
CA ILE A 295 -5.40 8.96 11.51
C ILE A 295 -4.21 9.20 10.56
N VAL A 296 -2.98 9.24 11.06
CA VAL A 296 -1.76 9.45 10.26
C VAL A 296 -1.57 8.33 9.25
N LEU A 297 -1.72 7.06 9.68
CA LEU A 297 -1.66 5.90 8.78
C LEU A 297 -2.72 5.99 7.68
N SER A 298 -3.95 6.32 8.04
CA SER A 298 -5.05 6.42 7.07
C SER A 298 -4.83 7.53 6.04
N LEU A 299 -4.33 8.70 6.46
CA LEU A 299 -3.96 9.79 5.55
C LEU A 299 -2.78 9.40 4.66
N GLY A 300 -1.82 8.65 5.19
CA GLY A 300 -0.70 8.10 4.43
C GLY A 300 -1.16 7.15 3.34
N VAL A 301 -2.06 6.21 3.65
CA VAL A 301 -2.65 5.30 2.64
C VAL A 301 -3.40 6.08 1.55
N LYS A 302 -4.14 7.12 1.91
CA LYS A 302 -4.80 7.99 0.93
C LYS A 302 -3.78 8.67 0.00
N THR A 303 -2.61 9.05 0.50
CA THR A 303 -1.53 9.63 -0.30
C THR A 303 -0.93 8.58 -1.23
N MET A 304 -0.68 7.36 -0.75
CA MET A 304 -0.20 6.23 -1.57
C MET A 304 -1.18 5.88 -2.68
N SER A 305 -2.48 5.84 -2.39
CA SER A 305 -3.52 5.58 -3.40
C SER A 305 -3.54 6.63 -4.51
N ARG A 306 -3.30 7.90 -4.21
CA ARG A 306 -3.15 8.96 -5.23
C ARG A 306 -1.91 8.81 -6.11
N LYS A 307 -0.94 8.03 -5.65
CA LYS A 307 0.29 7.68 -6.38
C LYS A 307 0.24 6.25 -6.91
N ASN A 308 -0.94 5.75 -7.25
CA ASN A 308 -1.19 4.44 -7.86
C ASN A 308 -0.87 3.22 -6.98
N ALA A 309 -0.64 3.38 -5.68
CA ALA A 309 -0.40 2.29 -4.74
C ALA A 309 -1.59 2.14 -3.78
N ILE A 310 -2.46 1.16 -4.01
CA ILE A 310 -3.60 0.85 -3.14
C ILE A 310 -3.14 -0.15 -2.07
N VAL A 311 -3.04 0.31 -0.83
CA VAL A 311 -2.72 -0.54 0.31
C VAL A 311 -3.99 -1.21 0.84
N ARG A 312 -3.98 -2.52 0.97
CA ARG A 312 -5.12 -3.33 1.44
C ARG A 312 -5.10 -3.56 2.95
N LYS A 313 -3.91 -3.64 3.54
CA LYS A 313 -3.73 -3.91 4.96
C LYS A 313 -2.90 -2.78 5.60
N LEU A 314 -3.42 -2.13 6.64
CA LEU A 314 -2.71 -1.04 7.33
C LEU A 314 -1.30 -1.40 7.83
N PRO A 315 -1.04 -2.62 8.38
CA PRO A 315 0.31 -3.01 8.77
C PRO A 315 1.35 -2.92 7.65
N ALA A 316 0.94 -3.09 6.39
CA ALA A 316 1.82 -3.01 5.24
C ALA A 316 2.48 -1.63 5.09
N VAL A 317 1.79 -0.54 5.46
CA VAL A 317 2.35 0.83 5.41
C VAL A 317 3.61 0.96 6.26
N GLU A 318 3.58 0.37 7.46
CA GLU A 318 4.73 0.37 8.36
C GLU A 318 5.87 -0.49 7.81
N THR A 319 5.54 -1.69 7.30
CA THR A 319 6.50 -2.65 6.79
C THR A 319 7.16 -2.15 5.51
N LEU A 320 6.43 -1.45 4.62
CA LEU A 320 6.96 -0.81 3.41
C LEU A 320 8.18 0.07 3.72
N GLY A 321 8.11 0.89 4.78
CA GLY A 321 9.23 1.74 5.18
C GLY A 321 10.49 1.00 5.62
N ALA A 322 10.40 -0.30 5.88
CA ALA A 322 11.51 -1.17 6.31
C ALA A 322 12.01 -2.10 5.19
N VAL A 323 11.35 -2.16 4.05
CA VAL A 323 11.73 -3.01 2.91
C VAL A 323 13.16 -2.71 2.46
N ASN A 324 13.96 -3.77 2.33
CA ASN A 324 15.34 -3.70 1.85
C ASN A 324 15.61 -4.63 0.66
N ILE A 325 14.69 -5.56 0.35
CA ILE A 325 14.73 -6.40 -0.86
C ILE A 325 13.41 -6.21 -1.60
N VAL A 326 13.48 -5.92 -2.90
CA VAL A 326 12.32 -5.88 -3.79
C VAL A 326 12.51 -6.94 -4.86
N CYS A 327 11.81 -8.06 -4.73
CA CYS A 327 11.72 -9.11 -5.73
C CYS A 327 10.63 -8.74 -6.73
N SER A 328 11.02 -8.47 -7.96
CA SER A 328 10.09 -8.06 -9.02
C SER A 328 10.03 -9.10 -10.12
N ASP A 329 8.82 -9.47 -10.54
CA ASP A 329 8.64 -10.14 -11.81
C ASP A 329 9.10 -9.22 -12.94
N LYS A 330 9.61 -9.78 -14.02
CA LYS A 330 10.11 -9.02 -15.17
C LYS A 330 8.97 -8.42 -15.96
N THR A 331 8.05 -9.30 -16.42
CA THR A 331 7.03 -8.97 -17.42
C THR A 331 5.97 -8.04 -16.85
N GLY A 332 5.68 -6.96 -17.56
CA GLY A 332 4.65 -5.99 -17.19
C GLY A 332 5.03 -5.06 -16.03
N THR A 333 5.99 -5.43 -15.17
CA THR A 333 6.43 -4.62 -14.02
C THR A 333 7.71 -3.83 -14.33
N LEU A 334 8.78 -4.54 -14.72
CA LEU A 334 10.05 -3.93 -15.13
C LEU A 334 10.04 -3.56 -16.63
N THR A 335 9.25 -4.29 -17.42
CA THR A 335 9.07 -4.12 -18.86
C THR A 335 7.67 -3.62 -19.18
N GLN A 336 7.47 -3.21 -20.44
CA GLN A 336 6.21 -2.60 -20.89
C GLN A 336 5.07 -3.60 -21.11
N ASN A 337 5.35 -4.91 -21.07
CA ASN A 337 4.45 -5.99 -21.49
C ASN A 337 3.97 -5.81 -22.93
N LYS A 338 4.83 -5.29 -23.78
CA LYS A 338 4.54 -4.99 -25.19
C LYS A 338 5.72 -5.40 -26.04
N MET A 339 5.57 -6.49 -26.79
CA MET A 339 6.59 -6.88 -27.75
C MET A 339 6.82 -5.76 -28.76
N THR A 340 8.08 -5.48 -29.06
CA THR A 340 8.48 -4.41 -29.98
C THR A 340 9.62 -4.90 -30.88
N VAL A 341 9.50 -4.72 -32.19
CA VAL A 341 10.59 -5.00 -33.10
C VAL A 341 11.65 -3.91 -32.98
N VAL A 342 12.87 -4.30 -32.63
CA VAL A 342 14.00 -3.38 -32.41
C VAL A 342 15.08 -3.53 -33.46
N LYS A 343 15.20 -4.69 -34.12
CA LYS A 343 16.15 -4.93 -35.20
C LYS A 343 15.48 -5.60 -36.39
N THR A 344 15.87 -5.21 -37.60
CA THR A 344 15.57 -5.92 -38.85
C THR A 344 16.89 -6.33 -39.53
N TYR A 345 16.88 -7.47 -40.19
CA TYR A 345 18.01 -7.93 -40.96
C TYR A 345 17.53 -8.53 -42.29
N THR A 346 17.99 -7.95 -43.39
CA THR A 346 18.02 -8.52 -44.75
C THR A 346 19.46 -8.79 -45.11
N LEU A 347 19.75 -9.65 -46.07
CA LEU A 347 21.13 -10.09 -46.31
C LEU A 347 22.11 -8.89 -46.41
N ASP A 348 23.17 -8.94 -45.54
CA ASP A 348 24.20 -7.92 -45.36
C ASP A 348 23.69 -6.52 -44.92
N ASN A 349 22.43 -6.38 -44.47
CA ASN A 349 21.85 -5.14 -43.98
C ASN A 349 21.16 -5.36 -42.62
N LEU A 350 21.90 -5.10 -41.56
CA LEU A 350 21.36 -5.08 -40.18
C LEU A 350 20.99 -3.65 -39.79
N ARG A 351 19.73 -3.45 -39.45
CA ARG A 351 19.22 -2.15 -39.03
C ARG A 351 18.63 -2.18 -37.61
N ASP A 352 19.00 -1.18 -36.82
CA ASP A 352 18.39 -0.91 -35.53
C ASP A 352 17.22 0.07 -35.71
N ILE A 353 16.00 -0.41 -35.39
CA ILE A 353 14.75 0.34 -35.55
C ILE A 353 14.49 1.29 -34.35
N SER A 354 15.13 1.02 -33.22
CA SER A 354 14.94 1.82 -32.00
C SER A 354 15.58 3.21 -32.10
N SER A 355 16.64 3.34 -32.89
CA SER A 355 17.48 4.54 -32.99
C SER A 355 17.21 5.44 -34.21
N GLN A 356 16.34 5.01 -35.14
CA GLN A 356 16.20 5.68 -36.45
C GLN A 356 14.76 6.08 -36.78
N ASP A 357 14.31 7.20 -36.22
CA ASP A 357 13.06 7.83 -36.69
C ASP A 357 13.26 8.51 -38.05
N GLY A 358 12.44 8.12 -39.05
CA GLY A 358 12.29 8.83 -40.33
C GLY A 358 13.10 8.32 -41.52
N GLN A 359 13.85 7.23 -41.41
CA GLN A 359 14.49 6.61 -42.56
C GLN A 359 13.54 5.65 -43.31
N LYS A 360 13.44 5.81 -44.64
CA LYS A 360 12.63 4.90 -45.47
C LYS A 360 13.25 3.51 -45.53
N ALA A 361 12.42 2.49 -45.55
CA ALA A 361 12.82 1.11 -45.79
C ALA A 361 13.41 0.96 -47.22
N ASN A 362 14.43 0.12 -47.35
CA ASN A 362 14.89 -0.30 -48.64
C ASN A 362 13.92 -1.33 -49.27
N VAL A 363 14.18 -1.78 -50.50
CA VAL A 363 13.26 -2.69 -51.23
C VAL A 363 13.07 -4.00 -50.48
N ASP A 364 14.15 -4.62 -49.98
CA ASP A 364 14.11 -5.91 -49.28
C ASP A 364 13.45 -5.75 -47.91
N GLU A 365 13.75 -4.67 -47.20
CA GLU A 365 13.13 -4.37 -45.91
C GLU A 365 11.63 -4.07 -46.06
N THR A 366 11.22 -3.40 -47.14
CA THR A 366 9.80 -3.18 -47.47
C THR A 366 9.10 -4.51 -47.68
N GLU A 367 9.73 -5.45 -48.42
CA GLU A 367 9.17 -6.79 -48.63
C GLU A 367 9.14 -7.61 -47.31
N LEU A 368 10.18 -7.50 -46.48
CA LEU A 368 10.24 -8.10 -45.16
C LEU A 368 9.02 -7.69 -44.31
N ILE A 369 8.83 -6.39 -44.16
CA ILE A 369 7.75 -5.82 -43.34
C ILE A 369 6.38 -6.17 -43.94
N ARG A 370 6.21 -6.01 -45.27
CA ARG A 370 4.96 -6.36 -45.96
C ARG A 370 4.56 -7.82 -45.72
N SER A 371 5.52 -8.73 -45.84
CA SER A 371 5.29 -10.16 -45.69
C SER A 371 4.90 -10.51 -44.24
N PHE A 372 5.53 -9.90 -43.24
CA PHE A 372 5.14 -10.07 -41.85
C PHE A 372 3.71 -9.56 -41.55
N VAL A 373 3.36 -8.37 -42.08
CA VAL A 373 2.03 -7.78 -41.88
C VAL A 373 0.93 -8.63 -42.50
N LEU A 374 1.14 -9.11 -43.78
CA LEU A 374 0.17 -9.93 -44.50
C LEU A 374 0.02 -11.34 -43.90
N CYS A 375 1.09 -11.86 -43.30
CA CYS A 375 1.10 -13.16 -42.61
C CYS A 375 0.79 -13.04 -41.11
N SER A 376 0.00 -12.08 -40.66
CA SER A 376 -0.39 -11.90 -39.24
C SER A 376 -1.90 -11.81 -39.09
N ASP A 377 -2.44 -12.33 -37.99
CA ASP A 377 -3.85 -12.27 -37.63
C ASP A 377 -4.18 -11.08 -36.74
N ALA A 378 -3.25 -10.63 -35.90
CA ALA A 378 -3.41 -9.47 -35.03
C ALA A 378 -3.80 -8.19 -35.79
N SER A 379 -4.45 -7.27 -35.09
CA SER A 379 -4.78 -5.92 -35.60
C SER A 379 -4.53 -4.85 -34.53
N VAL A 380 -4.38 -3.61 -34.98
CA VAL A 380 -4.29 -2.43 -34.13
C VAL A 380 -5.39 -1.48 -34.60
N GLU A 381 -6.47 -1.35 -33.81
CA GLU A 381 -7.63 -0.54 -34.16
C GLU A 381 -7.91 0.50 -33.07
N ASN A 382 -8.02 1.77 -33.47
CA ASN A 382 -8.29 2.88 -32.54
C ASN A 382 -7.32 2.94 -31.32
N GLY A 383 -6.07 2.49 -31.52
CA GLY A 383 -5.07 2.44 -30.44
C GLY A 383 -5.19 1.24 -29.50
N GLN A 384 -6.08 0.27 -29.81
CA GLN A 384 -6.16 -1.00 -29.11
C GLN A 384 -5.47 -2.11 -29.88
N ASP A 385 -4.63 -2.86 -29.20
CA ASP A 385 -3.92 -4.02 -29.72
C ASP A 385 -4.83 -5.25 -29.60
N ILE A 386 -5.07 -5.97 -30.71
CA ILE A 386 -5.94 -7.17 -30.76
C ILE A 386 -5.13 -8.32 -31.34
N GLY A 387 -4.98 -9.43 -30.62
CA GLY A 387 -4.29 -10.63 -31.04
C GLY A 387 -3.02 -10.95 -30.28
N ASP A 388 -2.21 -11.87 -30.81
CA ASP A 388 -0.94 -12.28 -30.17
C ASP A 388 0.05 -11.11 -30.10
N PRO A 389 0.70 -10.85 -28.95
CA PRO A 389 1.64 -9.73 -28.80
C PRO A 389 2.79 -9.73 -29.79
N THR A 390 3.25 -10.90 -30.23
CA THR A 390 4.32 -11.04 -31.24
C THR A 390 3.84 -10.53 -32.59
N GLU A 391 2.61 -10.86 -32.96
CA GLU A 391 2.00 -10.38 -34.21
C GLU A 391 1.66 -8.89 -34.18
N VAL A 392 1.17 -8.41 -33.02
CA VAL A 392 0.93 -6.98 -32.80
C VAL A 392 2.23 -6.18 -33.04
N ALA A 393 3.38 -6.67 -32.56
CA ALA A 393 4.68 -6.03 -32.81
C ALA A 393 5.01 -5.90 -34.30
N LEU A 394 4.64 -6.90 -35.08
CA LEU A 394 4.84 -6.87 -36.54
C LEU A 394 3.91 -5.87 -37.24
N ILE A 395 2.66 -5.76 -36.76
CA ILE A 395 1.72 -4.76 -37.29
C ILE A 395 2.16 -3.34 -36.92
N VAL A 396 2.63 -3.12 -35.71
CA VAL A 396 3.19 -1.83 -35.24
C VAL A 396 4.42 -1.45 -36.08
N LEU A 397 5.29 -2.43 -36.42
CA LEU A 397 6.40 -2.22 -37.36
C LEU A 397 5.88 -1.78 -38.71
N GLY A 398 4.86 -2.46 -39.28
CA GLY A 398 4.22 -2.07 -40.54
C GLY A 398 3.72 -0.63 -40.55
N ASN A 399 2.99 -0.25 -39.49
CA ASN A 399 2.46 1.12 -39.35
C ASN A 399 3.59 2.17 -39.27
N LYS A 400 4.73 1.85 -38.64
CA LYS A 400 5.91 2.75 -38.58
C LYS A 400 6.51 3.03 -39.96
N PHE A 401 6.31 2.15 -40.93
CA PHE A 401 6.80 2.27 -42.29
C PHE A 401 5.68 2.51 -43.34
N ASP A 402 4.53 3.03 -42.93
CA ASP A 402 3.37 3.33 -43.79
C ASP A 402 2.79 2.08 -44.49
N LEU A 403 3.00 0.88 -43.95
CA LEU A 403 2.47 -0.39 -44.43
C LEU A 403 1.32 -0.87 -43.55
N GLU A 404 0.23 -0.12 -43.56
CA GLU A 404 -0.95 -0.41 -42.75
C GLU A 404 -1.65 -1.72 -43.19
N LYS A 405 -1.98 -2.60 -42.25
CA LYS A 405 -2.60 -3.90 -42.51
C LYS A 405 -3.90 -3.81 -43.32
N ASN A 406 -4.80 -2.88 -42.95
CA ASN A 406 -6.08 -2.74 -43.66
C ASN A 406 -5.91 -2.31 -45.10
N ALA A 407 -4.97 -1.40 -45.37
CA ALA A 407 -4.61 -0.98 -46.73
C ALA A 407 -3.99 -2.14 -47.54
N LEU A 408 -3.08 -2.90 -46.91
CA LEU A 408 -2.45 -4.05 -47.51
C LEU A 408 -3.46 -5.19 -47.79
N ASN A 409 -4.35 -5.51 -46.88
CA ASN A 409 -5.38 -6.55 -47.03
C ASN A 409 -6.40 -6.18 -48.14
N THR A 410 -6.67 -4.89 -48.35
CA THR A 410 -7.53 -4.43 -49.44
C THR A 410 -6.87 -4.62 -50.81
N LYS A 411 -5.54 -4.41 -50.88
CA LYS A 411 -4.75 -4.54 -52.10
C LYS A 411 -4.34 -5.99 -52.39
N TYR A 412 -4.03 -6.76 -51.32
CA TYR A 412 -3.52 -8.12 -51.41
C TYR A 412 -4.44 -9.04 -50.58
N LYS A 413 -5.57 -9.38 -51.15
CA LYS A 413 -6.61 -10.13 -50.45
C LYS A 413 -6.13 -11.54 -50.06
N ARG A 414 -6.22 -11.88 -48.75
CA ARG A 414 -5.97 -13.25 -48.26
C ARG A 414 -7.03 -14.20 -48.81
N VAL A 415 -6.61 -15.30 -49.37
CA VAL A 415 -7.46 -16.30 -50.03
C VAL A 415 -7.47 -17.62 -49.25
N SER A 416 -6.34 -18.00 -48.66
CA SER A 416 -6.17 -19.23 -47.90
C SER A 416 -5.04 -19.06 -46.89
N GLU A 417 -5.00 -19.93 -45.87
CA GLU A 417 -3.94 -19.91 -44.84
C GLU A 417 -3.59 -21.33 -44.42
N ASN A 418 -2.37 -21.45 -43.86
CA ASN A 418 -1.91 -22.56 -43.04
C ASN A 418 -1.60 -21.99 -41.64
N PRO A 419 -2.50 -22.18 -40.68
CA PRO A 419 -2.37 -21.54 -39.37
C PRO A 419 -1.08 -21.92 -38.62
N PHE A 420 -0.70 -21.12 -37.63
CA PHE A 420 0.48 -21.43 -36.82
C PHE A 420 0.32 -22.79 -36.13
N ASP A 421 1.38 -23.56 -36.19
CA ASP A 421 1.48 -24.85 -35.54
C ASP A 421 2.81 -24.98 -34.79
N SER A 422 2.76 -25.45 -33.54
CA SER A 422 3.92 -25.50 -32.62
C SER A 422 4.99 -26.50 -33.05
N ASP A 423 4.62 -27.57 -33.78
CA ASP A 423 5.56 -28.59 -34.23
C ASP A 423 6.30 -28.10 -35.48
N ARG A 424 5.58 -27.46 -36.40
CA ARG A 424 6.15 -26.82 -37.60
C ARG A 424 6.86 -25.50 -37.25
N LYS A 425 6.41 -24.80 -36.24
CA LYS A 425 6.85 -23.44 -35.84
C LYS A 425 6.71 -22.41 -36.95
N LEU A 426 5.76 -22.58 -37.85
CA LEU A 426 5.48 -21.78 -39.03
C LEU A 426 3.99 -21.45 -39.11
N MET A 427 3.72 -20.31 -39.77
CA MET A 427 2.42 -19.87 -40.25
C MET A 427 2.56 -19.38 -41.67
N SER A 428 1.58 -19.67 -42.56
CA SER A 428 1.58 -19.21 -43.92
C SER A 428 0.23 -18.66 -44.34
N THR A 429 0.25 -17.63 -45.21
CA THR A 429 -0.95 -17.06 -45.82
C THR A 429 -0.79 -16.99 -47.31
N LEU A 430 -1.86 -17.26 -48.05
CA LEU A 430 -1.91 -17.11 -49.53
C LEU A 430 -2.69 -15.83 -49.85
N ASN A 431 -2.04 -14.91 -50.50
CA ASN A 431 -2.62 -13.60 -50.86
C ASN A 431 -2.67 -13.41 -52.36
N GLU A 432 -3.75 -12.80 -52.91
CA GLU A 432 -3.86 -12.44 -54.32
C GLU A 432 -3.03 -11.18 -54.65
N GLU A 433 -2.15 -11.25 -55.63
CA GLU A 433 -1.26 -10.15 -56.03
C GLU A 433 -1.25 -9.98 -57.56
N GLY A 434 -2.01 -8.99 -58.04
CA GLY A 434 -2.01 -8.64 -59.48
C GLY A 434 -2.45 -9.74 -60.46
N GLY A 435 -3.39 -10.59 -60.05
CA GLY A 435 -3.90 -11.73 -60.84
C GLY A 435 -3.06 -13.01 -60.73
N LYS A 436 -2.01 -13.01 -59.89
CA LYS A 436 -1.24 -14.16 -59.41
C LYS A 436 -1.43 -14.28 -57.91
N TYR A 437 -0.76 -15.24 -57.30
CA TYR A 437 -0.83 -15.45 -55.85
C TYR A 437 0.56 -15.45 -55.24
N ARG A 438 0.66 -14.97 -54.00
CA ARG A 438 1.89 -15.03 -53.22
C ARG A 438 1.60 -15.64 -51.87
N VAL A 439 2.41 -16.63 -51.51
CA VAL A 439 2.46 -17.19 -50.16
C VAL A 439 3.41 -16.34 -49.32
N HIS A 440 3.02 -15.93 -48.16
CA HIS A 440 3.90 -15.35 -47.12
C HIS A 440 4.00 -16.35 -45.99
N THR A 441 5.23 -16.70 -45.55
CA THR A 441 5.49 -17.65 -44.47
C THR A 441 6.35 -17.00 -43.40
N LYS A 442 5.87 -16.98 -42.18
CA LYS A 442 6.67 -16.50 -41.03
C LYS A 442 6.88 -17.61 -39.99
N GLY A 443 7.96 -17.50 -39.22
CA GLY A 443 8.22 -18.40 -38.07
C GLY A 443 9.68 -18.53 -37.73
N ALA A 444 10.06 -19.68 -37.17
CA ALA A 444 11.43 -19.95 -36.77
C ALA A 444 12.36 -20.00 -37.99
N ILE A 445 13.42 -19.20 -37.93
CA ILE A 445 14.30 -19.02 -39.11
C ILE A 445 15.00 -20.32 -39.53
N ASP A 446 15.38 -21.17 -38.58
CA ASP A 446 15.94 -22.50 -38.85
C ASP A 446 14.99 -23.36 -39.69
N ASN A 447 13.69 -23.37 -39.35
CA ASN A 447 12.66 -24.10 -40.08
C ASN A 447 12.36 -23.51 -41.48
N ILE A 448 12.44 -22.18 -41.60
CA ILE A 448 12.31 -21.49 -42.91
C ILE A 448 13.50 -21.86 -43.83
N LEU A 449 14.74 -21.79 -43.30
CA LEU A 449 15.96 -22.08 -44.09
C LEU A 449 16.02 -23.53 -44.60
N THR A 450 15.42 -24.49 -43.87
CA THR A 450 15.34 -25.89 -44.36
C THR A 450 14.38 -26.05 -45.52
N ARG A 451 13.40 -25.14 -45.71
CA ARG A 451 12.35 -25.16 -46.74
C ARG A 451 12.60 -24.18 -47.86
N ALA A 452 13.67 -23.37 -47.73
CA ALA A 452 14.01 -22.34 -48.70
C ALA A 452 15.16 -22.79 -49.60
N ASN A 453 15.08 -22.41 -50.87
CA ASN A 453 16.13 -22.63 -51.86
C ASN A 453 16.56 -21.32 -52.57
N LYS A 454 15.93 -20.19 -52.23
CA LYS A 454 16.20 -18.88 -52.78
C LYS A 454 16.22 -17.81 -51.70
N ILE A 455 16.81 -16.66 -52.04
CA ILE A 455 16.91 -15.49 -51.15
C ILE A 455 16.65 -14.21 -51.94
N LEU A 456 16.03 -13.22 -51.34
CA LEU A 456 15.83 -11.87 -51.91
C LEU A 456 17.05 -11.00 -51.54
N VAL A 457 17.70 -10.39 -52.54
CA VAL A 457 18.84 -9.48 -52.37
C VAL A 457 18.70 -8.29 -53.31
N ASN A 458 18.55 -7.08 -52.76
CA ASN A 458 18.36 -5.84 -53.53
C ASN A 458 17.24 -5.89 -54.58
N GLY A 459 16.13 -6.58 -54.22
CA GLY A 459 14.97 -6.75 -55.09
C GLY A 459 15.08 -7.88 -56.11
N GLU A 460 16.21 -8.61 -56.17
CA GLU A 460 16.41 -9.75 -57.06
C GLU A 460 16.36 -11.08 -56.30
N ILE A 461 15.75 -12.09 -56.89
CA ILE A 461 15.65 -13.44 -56.33
C ILE A 461 16.88 -14.26 -56.83
N LEU A 462 17.74 -14.63 -55.86
CA LEU A 462 18.96 -15.40 -56.08
C LEU A 462 18.87 -16.79 -55.48
N PRO A 463 19.64 -17.80 -55.93
CA PRO A 463 19.77 -19.08 -55.26
C PRO A 463 20.35 -18.89 -53.84
N LEU A 464 19.80 -19.57 -52.87
CA LEU A 464 20.27 -19.53 -51.49
C LEU A 464 21.46 -20.50 -51.31
N THR A 465 22.64 -19.95 -50.99
CA THR A 465 23.85 -20.75 -50.73
C THR A 465 24.00 -21.08 -49.22
N GLU A 466 24.82 -22.07 -48.89
CA GLU A 466 25.13 -22.44 -47.53
C GLU A 466 25.88 -21.32 -46.78
N GLU A 467 26.65 -20.48 -47.49
CA GLU A 467 27.30 -19.32 -46.90
C GLU A 467 26.29 -18.28 -46.41
N GLU A 468 25.27 -17.99 -47.23
CA GLU A 468 24.19 -17.05 -46.89
C GLU A 468 23.31 -17.57 -45.75
N LYS A 469 22.99 -18.89 -45.76
CA LYS A 469 22.28 -19.51 -44.64
C LYS A 469 23.06 -19.34 -43.33
N ASN A 470 24.36 -19.60 -43.34
CA ASN A 470 25.24 -19.46 -42.17
C ASN A 470 25.32 -17.99 -41.68
N LYS A 471 25.35 -17.02 -42.61
CA LYS A 471 25.30 -15.58 -42.25
C LYS A 471 24.01 -15.24 -41.52
N ILE A 472 22.84 -15.69 -42.04
CA ILE A 472 21.55 -15.42 -41.44
C ILE A 472 21.47 -16.07 -40.07
N LEU A 473 21.88 -17.33 -39.91
CA LEU A 473 21.89 -18.05 -38.65
C LEU A 473 22.80 -17.37 -37.63
N LYS A 474 23.97 -16.92 -38.03
CA LYS A 474 24.90 -16.20 -37.16
C LYS A 474 24.30 -14.90 -36.65
N VAL A 475 23.66 -14.10 -37.51
CA VAL A 475 22.97 -12.86 -37.06
C VAL A 475 21.76 -13.19 -36.14
N ALA A 476 21.04 -14.26 -36.46
CA ALA A 476 19.95 -14.73 -35.59
C ALA A 476 20.46 -15.16 -34.20
N GLU A 477 21.64 -15.82 -34.15
CA GLU A 477 22.29 -16.18 -32.88
C GLU A 477 22.77 -14.93 -32.12
N GLU A 478 23.42 -13.98 -32.79
CA GLU A 478 23.82 -12.70 -32.21
C GLU A 478 22.61 -11.91 -31.65
N MET A 479 21.50 -11.87 -32.40
CA MET A 479 20.25 -11.25 -31.92
C MET A 479 19.69 -12.00 -30.69
N SER A 480 19.78 -13.35 -30.67
CA SER A 480 19.32 -14.15 -29.54
C SER A 480 20.20 -13.98 -28.30
N ASP A 481 21.51 -13.79 -28.50
CA ASP A 481 22.45 -13.45 -27.40
C ASP A 481 22.18 -12.06 -26.83
N ASP A 482 21.67 -11.11 -27.65
CA ASP A 482 21.14 -9.81 -27.23
C ASP A 482 19.73 -9.91 -26.61
N ALA A 483 19.27 -11.13 -26.31
CA ALA A 483 17.95 -11.40 -25.70
C ALA A 483 16.75 -11.07 -26.60
N LEU A 484 16.94 -10.97 -27.91
CA LEU A 484 15.84 -10.73 -28.84
C LEU A 484 15.15 -12.05 -29.23
N ARG A 485 13.83 -12.01 -29.33
CA ARG A 485 13.06 -13.06 -29.98
C ARG A 485 13.17 -12.87 -31.48
N VAL A 486 13.73 -13.87 -32.18
CA VAL A 486 13.97 -13.81 -33.59
C VAL A 486 12.86 -14.52 -34.39
N LEU A 487 12.29 -13.85 -35.36
CA LEU A 487 11.39 -14.43 -36.35
C LEU A 487 11.90 -14.19 -37.76
N GLY A 488 11.83 -15.24 -38.61
CA GLY A 488 12.10 -15.15 -40.03
C GLY A 488 10.83 -15.00 -40.86
N VAL A 489 10.99 -14.48 -42.07
CA VAL A 489 9.94 -14.44 -43.07
C VAL A 489 10.47 -14.81 -44.45
N ALA A 490 9.64 -15.48 -45.22
CA ALA A 490 9.88 -15.86 -46.58
C ALA A 490 8.60 -15.72 -47.42
N PHE A 491 8.74 -15.72 -48.75
CA PHE A 491 7.60 -15.76 -49.64
C PHE A 491 7.79 -16.78 -50.76
N LYS A 492 6.71 -17.06 -51.51
CA LYS A 492 6.72 -17.88 -52.71
C LYS A 492 5.67 -17.37 -53.71
N ASP A 493 6.05 -17.11 -54.96
CA ASP A 493 5.11 -16.75 -56.02
C ASP A 493 4.54 -18.00 -56.69
N VAL A 494 3.22 -18.03 -56.88
CA VAL A 494 2.49 -19.13 -57.53
C VAL A 494 1.45 -18.57 -58.52
N ASP A 495 1.24 -19.28 -59.63
CA ASP A 495 0.35 -18.85 -60.71
C ASP A 495 -1.13 -19.19 -60.42
N SER A 496 -1.40 -20.07 -59.47
CA SER A 496 -2.76 -20.52 -59.09
C SER A 496 -2.84 -20.75 -57.59
N GLN A 497 -4.04 -20.86 -57.06
CA GLN A 497 -4.26 -21.25 -55.66
C GLN A 497 -3.70 -22.65 -55.41
N ILE A 498 -2.99 -22.82 -54.28
CA ILE A 498 -2.38 -24.07 -53.85
C ILE A 498 -2.94 -24.50 -52.49
N LEU A 499 -2.81 -25.79 -52.20
CA LEU A 499 -3.22 -26.33 -50.89
C LEU A 499 -2.31 -25.85 -49.78
N PRO A 500 -2.84 -25.73 -48.52
CA PRO A 500 -2.03 -25.28 -47.38
C PRO A 500 -0.74 -26.08 -47.15
N GLU A 501 -0.77 -27.39 -47.40
CA GLU A 501 0.39 -28.31 -47.26
C GLU A 501 1.52 -28.07 -48.29
N GLU A 502 1.24 -27.33 -49.35
CA GLU A 502 2.21 -26.99 -50.40
C GLU A 502 2.79 -25.56 -50.25
N MET A 503 2.25 -24.78 -49.33
CA MET A 503 2.67 -23.38 -49.16
C MET A 503 4.12 -23.28 -48.67
N GLU A 504 4.57 -24.21 -47.82
CA GLU A 504 5.84 -24.15 -47.09
C GLU A 504 6.99 -24.91 -47.80
N LYS A 505 7.03 -24.91 -49.12
CA LYS A 505 8.07 -25.54 -49.96
C LYS A 505 8.63 -24.54 -50.96
N ASP A 506 9.91 -24.65 -51.26
CA ASP A 506 10.61 -23.82 -52.26
C ASP A 506 10.50 -22.30 -51.99
N LEU A 507 10.71 -21.92 -50.72
CA LEU A 507 10.54 -20.56 -50.24
C LEU A 507 11.71 -19.65 -50.70
N VAL A 508 11.43 -18.36 -50.83
CA VAL A 508 12.39 -17.26 -51.00
C VAL A 508 12.55 -16.56 -49.65
N VAL A 509 13.68 -16.70 -48.99
CA VAL A 509 13.94 -16.01 -47.70
C VAL A 509 14.06 -14.52 -47.94
N VAL A 510 13.46 -13.71 -47.12
CA VAL A 510 13.57 -12.25 -47.13
C VAL A 510 14.51 -11.76 -46.04
N GLY A 511 14.31 -12.26 -44.80
CA GLY A 511 15.13 -11.85 -43.67
C GLY A 511 14.52 -12.22 -42.33
N ILE A 512 15.05 -11.59 -41.31
CA ILE A 512 14.63 -11.81 -39.90
C ILE A 512 14.35 -10.48 -39.20
N VAL A 513 13.55 -10.54 -38.16
CA VAL A 513 13.34 -9.45 -37.21
C VAL A 513 13.70 -9.92 -35.81
N GLY A 514 14.31 -9.04 -35.03
CA GLY A 514 14.55 -9.22 -33.59
C GLY A 514 13.61 -8.34 -32.79
N MET A 515 12.89 -8.93 -31.87
CA MET A 515 11.92 -8.22 -31.00
C MET A 515 12.13 -8.52 -29.52
N ILE A 516 11.77 -7.58 -28.70
CA ILE A 516 11.89 -7.69 -27.23
C ILE A 516 10.69 -6.97 -26.58
N ASP A 517 10.35 -7.37 -25.37
CA ASP A 517 9.55 -6.55 -24.47
C ASP A 517 10.50 -5.57 -23.76
N PRO A 518 10.55 -4.28 -24.17
CA PRO A 518 11.56 -3.36 -23.69
C PRO A 518 11.34 -2.97 -22.24
N PRO A 519 12.42 -2.71 -21.50
CA PRO A 519 12.30 -2.15 -20.15
C PRO A 519 11.60 -0.79 -20.20
N ARG A 520 10.87 -0.47 -19.12
CA ARG A 520 10.27 0.86 -18.95
C ARG A 520 11.38 1.88 -18.69
N THR A 521 11.33 3.01 -19.36
CA THR A 521 12.39 4.05 -19.30
C THR A 521 12.59 4.58 -17.88
N GLU A 522 11.52 4.78 -17.13
CA GLU A 522 11.52 5.31 -15.76
C GLU A 522 12.04 4.30 -14.71
N VAL A 523 12.03 3.01 -14.99
CA VAL A 523 12.48 1.97 -14.05
C VAL A 523 13.97 2.07 -13.79
N LYS A 524 14.77 2.44 -14.77
CA LYS A 524 16.22 2.58 -14.61
C LYS A 524 16.58 3.60 -13.53
N ASP A 525 15.93 4.76 -13.53
CA ASP A 525 16.15 5.81 -12.53
C ASP A 525 15.66 5.35 -11.16
N SER A 526 14.54 4.63 -11.10
CA SER A 526 14.00 4.06 -9.87
C SER A 526 14.90 2.98 -9.26
N ILE A 527 15.59 2.18 -10.08
CA ILE A 527 16.60 1.21 -9.63
C ILE A 527 17.79 1.93 -8.99
N VAL A 528 18.25 3.05 -9.57
CA VAL A 528 19.31 3.88 -8.99
C VAL A 528 18.88 4.46 -7.66
N GLU A 529 17.67 5.00 -7.58
CA GLU A 529 17.09 5.53 -6.35
C GLU A 529 16.97 4.45 -5.27
N ALA A 530 16.45 3.27 -5.63
CA ALA A 530 16.35 2.13 -4.72
C ALA A 530 17.72 1.75 -4.13
N LYS A 531 18.76 1.65 -4.96
CA LYS A 531 20.13 1.32 -4.51
C LYS A 531 20.68 2.39 -3.56
N ASN A 532 20.48 3.66 -3.87
CA ASN A 532 20.88 4.78 -3.01
C ASN A 532 20.16 4.73 -1.65
N ALA A 533 18.93 4.26 -1.67
CA ALA A 533 18.11 4.04 -0.48
C ALA A 533 18.45 2.77 0.31
N GLY A 534 19.48 2.02 -0.11
CA GLY A 534 19.89 0.75 0.49
C GLY A 534 18.90 -0.39 0.23
N ILE A 535 18.10 -0.29 -0.82
CA ILE A 535 17.15 -1.32 -1.28
C ILE A 535 17.83 -2.10 -2.40
N THR A 536 17.78 -3.42 -2.34
CA THR A 536 18.32 -4.30 -3.37
C THR A 536 17.19 -4.80 -4.27
N PRO A 537 17.14 -4.37 -5.53
CA PRO A 537 16.20 -4.92 -6.50
C PRO A 537 16.68 -6.31 -6.96
N ILE A 538 15.76 -7.25 -7.07
CA ILE A 538 15.95 -8.63 -7.52
C ILE A 538 14.96 -8.88 -8.66
N MET A 539 15.46 -9.37 -9.77
CA MET A 539 14.62 -9.80 -10.90
C MET A 539 14.30 -11.28 -10.80
N ILE A 540 13.03 -11.63 -10.93
CA ILE A 540 12.54 -13.00 -10.94
C ILE A 540 11.74 -13.18 -12.24
N THR A 541 12.01 -14.25 -13.02
CA THR A 541 11.32 -14.44 -14.31
C THR A 541 11.29 -15.91 -14.73
N GLY A 542 10.29 -16.26 -15.54
CA GLY A 542 10.23 -17.51 -16.29
C GLY A 542 11.14 -17.55 -17.53
N ASP A 543 11.70 -16.41 -17.96
CA ASP A 543 12.52 -16.29 -19.15
C ASP A 543 13.87 -17.02 -19.04
N HIS A 544 14.52 -17.17 -20.21
CA HIS A 544 15.85 -17.72 -20.29
C HIS A 544 16.89 -16.85 -19.54
N LYS A 545 17.92 -17.49 -18.95
CA LYS A 545 18.95 -16.83 -18.14
C LYS A 545 19.62 -15.66 -18.87
N ASN A 546 19.99 -15.83 -20.13
CA ASN A 546 20.68 -14.80 -20.93
C ASN A 546 19.77 -13.57 -21.15
N THR A 547 18.50 -13.79 -21.50
CA THR A 547 17.49 -12.72 -21.68
C THR A 547 17.29 -11.93 -20.38
N ALA A 548 17.13 -12.63 -19.26
CA ALA A 548 16.93 -12.00 -17.96
C ALA A 548 18.16 -11.17 -17.55
N VAL A 549 19.37 -11.70 -17.76
CA VAL A 549 20.61 -11.00 -17.42
C VAL A 549 20.85 -9.79 -18.31
N ALA A 550 20.52 -9.84 -19.61
CA ALA A 550 20.65 -8.71 -20.52
C ALA A 550 19.79 -7.54 -20.07
N ILE A 551 18.50 -7.78 -19.80
CA ILE A 551 17.57 -6.76 -19.29
C ILE A 551 18.02 -6.26 -17.89
N ALA A 552 18.46 -7.15 -17.01
CA ALA A 552 18.94 -6.78 -15.68
C ALA A 552 20.20 -5.88 -15.73
N LYS A 553 21.10 -6.10 -16.71
CA LYS A 553 22.27 -5.23 -16.94
C LYS A 553 21.85 -3.86 -17.46
N GLU A 554 20.93 -3.80 -18.42
CA GLU A 554 20.41 -2.55 -18.98
C GLU A 554 19.74 -1.67 -17.91
N LEU A 555 18.94 -2.29 -17.03
CA LEU A 555 18.32 -1.62 -15.87
C LEU A 555 19.31 -1.34 -14.72
N GLY A 556 20.51 -1.91 -14.77
CA GLY A 556 21.49 -1.77 -13.71
C GLY A 556 21.20 -2.63 -12.46
N ILE A 557 20.33 -3.64 -12.54
CA ILE A 557 20.04 -4.58 -11.42
C ILE A 557 21.25 -5.47 -11.16
N ALA A 558 21.81 -6.08 -12.22
CA ALA A 558 22.98 -6.94 -12.19
C ALA A 558 24.12 -6.36 -13.04
N THR A 559 25.34 -6.76 -12.75
CA THR A 559 26.55 -6.36 -13.50
C THR A 559 27.14 -7.53 -14.30
N ASP A 560 26.93 -8.75 -13.81
CA ASP A 560 27.54 -9.95 -14.39
C ASP A 560 26.60 -11.16 -14.31
N ILE A 561 26.78 -12.12 -15.24
CA ILE A 561 25.98 -13.36 -15.29
C ILE A 561 26.14 -14.24 -14.05
N SER A 562 27.27 -14.14 -13.34
CA SER A 562 27.51 -14.87 -12.09
C SER A 562 26.54 -14.46 -10.95
N GLN A 563 25.89 -13.32 -11.11
CA GLN A 563 24.84 -12.87 -10.17
C GLN A 563 23.45 -13.45 -10.50
N SER A 564 23.39 -14.47 -11.36
CA SER A 564 22.14 -15.10 -11.77
C SER A 564 22.13 -16.60 -11.50
N LEU A 565 20.94 -17.13 -11.15
CA LEU A 565 20.66 -18.56 -11.02
C LEU A 565 19.41 -18.92 -11.83
N THR A 566 19.38 -20.16 -12.34
CA THR A 566 18.17 -20.77 -12.87
C THR A 566 17.45 -21.58 -11.80
N GLY A 567 16.16 -21.92 -12.02
CA GLY A 567 15.42 -22.82 -11.13
C GLY A 567 16.13 -24.16 -10.91
N ALA A 568 16.66 -24.76 -11.97
CA ALA A 568 17.42 -26.02 -11.88
C ALA A 568 18.69 -25.89 -11.02
N GLU A 569 19.44 -24.78 -11.17
CA GLU A 569 20.61 -24.50 -10.33
C GLU A 569 20.23 -24.28 -8.85
N ILE A 570 19.03 -23.72 -8.59
CA ILE A 570 18.50 -23.57 -7.22
C ILE A 570 18.19 -24.92 -6.58
N ASP A 571 17.66 -25.88 -7.35
CA ASP A 571 17.32 -27.22 -6.87
C ASP A 571 18.55 -28.06 -6.49
N GLU A 572 19.69 -27.79 -7.16
CA GLU A 572 20.96 -28.45 -6.85
C GLU A 572 21.62 -27.95 -5.54
N ILE A 573 21.20 -26.76 -5.07
CA ILE A 573 21.78 -26.14 -3.86
C ILE A 573 20.95 -26.54 -2.63
N PRO A 574 21.52 -27.14 -1.57
CA PRO A 574 20.81 -27.39 -0.31
C PRO A 574 20.24 -26.09 0.29
N ASP A 575 19.06 -26.16 0.86
CA ASP A 575 18.30 -24.98 1.34
C ASP A 575 19.09 -24.11 2.33
N ASP A 576 19.80 -24.74 3.26
CA ASP A 576 20.62 -24.04 4.26
C ASP A 576 21.83 -23.31 3.64
N LYS A 577 22.38 -23.82 2.55
CA LYS A 577 23.45 -23.19 1.79
C LYS A 577 22.92 -22.09 0.90
N PHE A 578 21.78 -22.34 0.21
CA PHE A 578 21.11 -21.35 -0.63
C PHE A 578 20.74 -20.11 0.18
N ALA A 579 20.14 -20.29 1.36
CA ALA A 579 19.80 -19.18 2.25
C ALA A 579 21.02 -18.32 2.61
N LYS A 580 22.20 -18.93 2.89
CA LYS A 580 23.42 -18.18 3.22
C LYS A 580 23.99 -17.40 2.05
N GLU A 581 23.78 -17.87 0.83
CA GLU A 581 24.40 -17.33 -0.38
C GLU A 581 23.46 -16.44 -1.21
N VAL A 582 22.16 -16.45 -0.92
CA VAL A 582 21.11 -15.76 -1.71
C VAL A 582 21.43 -14.28 -1.96
N ASN A 583 22.05 -13.59 -1.00
CA ASN A 583 22.44 -12.18 -1.13
C ASN A 583 23.47 -11.90 -2.24
N LYS A 584 24.12 -12.92 -2.82
CA LYS A 584 25.05 -12.78 -3.94
C LYS A 584 24.32 -12.58 -5.28
N TYR A 585 23.09 -13.08 -5.38
CA TYR A 585 22.33 -13.14 -6.63
C TYR A 585 21.37 -11.96 -6.78
N ARG A 586 21.11 -11.60 -8.02
CA ARG A 586 20.25 -10.46 -8.43
C ARG A 586 19.20 -10.86 -9.45
N VAL A 587 19.41 -11.98 -10.15
CA VAL A 587 18.53 -12.46 -11.20
C VAL A 587 18.25 -13.95 -10.99
N PHE A 588 16.96 -14.30 -11.00
CA PHE A 588 16.51 -15.68 -10.95
C PHE A 588 15.66 -15.96 -12.19
N ALA A 589 16.14 -16.85 -13.04
CA ALA A 589 15.60 -17.16 -14.36
C ALA A 589 15.02 -18.58 -14.43
N ARG A 590 14.02 -18.81 -15.30
CA ARG A 590 13.32 -20.12 -15.45
C ARG A 590 12.86 -20.68 -14.11
N VAL A 591 12.26 -19.83 -13.28
CA VAL A 591 11.79 -20.22 -11.96
C VAL A 591 10.31 -20.65 -11.98
N SER A 592 10.01 -21.72 -11.24
CA SER A 592 8.64 -22.16 -10.94
C SER A 592 8.05 -21.36 -9.77
N PRO A 593 6.73 -21.48 -9.52
CA PRO A 593 6.09 -20.88 -8.34
C PRO A 593 6.75 -21.28 -7.01
N GLU A 594 7.15 -22.54 -6.88
CA GLU A 594 7.83 -23.08 -5.70
C GLU A 594 9.20 -22.42 -5.48
N HIS A 595 9.96 -22.20 -6.57
CA HIS A 595 11.22 -21.45 -6.50
C HIS A 595 11.02 -20.02 -6.03
N LYS A 596 9.94 -19.32 -6.45
CA LYS A 596 9.61 -17.97 -5.98
C LYS A 596 9.44 -17.94 -4.46
N VAL A 597 8.73 -18.91 -3.88
CA VAL A 597 8.59 -19.05 -2.41
C VAL A 597 9.94 -19.35 -1.75
N LYS A 598 10.74 -20.27 -2.30
CA LYS A 598 12.06 -20.62 -1.78
C LYS A 598 13.03 -19.42 -1.76
N ILE A 599 13.01 -18.58 -2.81
CA ILE A 599 13.82 -17.35 -2.91
C ILE A 599 13.40 -16.35 -1.83
N VAL A 600 12.10 -16.07 -1.71
CA VAL A 600 11.59 -15.14 -0.70
C VAL A 600 11.94 -15.62 0.71
N LYS A 601 11.75 -16.92 0.99
CA LYS A 601 12.11 -17.54 2.28
C LYS A 601 13.58 -17.38 2.60
N ALA A 602 14.46 -17.66 1.64
CA ALA A 602 15.91 -17.53 1.82
C ALA A 602 16.33 -16.09 2.17
N PHE A 603 15.78 -15.08 1.50
CA PHE A 603 16.06 -13.69 1.86
C PHE A 603 15.55 -13.33 3.27
N LYS A 604 14.35 -13.79 3.67
CA LYS A 604 13.79 -13.55 5.01
C LYS A 604 14.61 -14.21 6.11
N GLU A 605 15.13 -15.42 5.89
CA GLU A 605 16.03 -16.13 6.84
C GLU A 605 17.33 -15.35 7.08
N GLN A 606 17.78 -14.53 6.13
CA GLN A 606 18.90 -13.60 6.30
C GLN A 606 18.52 -12.30 7.02
N GLY A 607 17.29 -12.19 7.54
CA GLY A 607 16.81 -11.02 8.27
C GLY A 607 16.41 -9.86 7.39
N ASN A 608 16.22 -10.08 6.10
CA ASN A 608 15.72 -9.07 5.17
C ASN A 608 14.20 -8.92 5.28
N ILE A 609 13.72 -7.74 4.96
CA ILE A 609 12.30 -7.43 4.76
C ILE A 609 12.03 -7.41 3.26
N VAL A 610 11.27 -8.38 2.80
CA VAL A 610 11.11 -8.69 1.39
C VAL A 610 9.77 -8.21 0.87
N SER A 611 9.78 -7.41 -0.20
CA SER A 611 8.63 -7.16 -1.05
C SER A 611 8.68 -8.08 -2.27
N MET A 612 7.56 -8.70 -2.65
CA MET A 612 7.44 -9.58 -3.81
C MET A 612 6.31 -9.11 -4.70
N THR A 613 6.55 -8.99 -6.01
CA THR A 613 5.52 -8.68 -6.99
C THR A 613 5.05 -9.92 -7.75
N GLY A 614 3.80 -9.92 -8.18
CA GLY A 614 3.25 -10.96 -9.04
C GLY A 614 1.90 -10.57 -9.61
N ASP A 615 1.51 -11.19 -10.73
CA ASP A 615 0.26 -10.93 -11.44
C ASP A 615 -0.61 -12.18 -11.58
N GLY A 616 -0.01 -13.37 -11.54
CA GLY A 616 -0.69 -14.63 -11.76
C GLY A 616 -1.17 -15.37 -10.50
N VAL A 617 -1.97 -16.41 -10.73
CA VAL A 617 -2.38 -17.39 -9.71
C VAL A 617 -1.13 -18.05 -9.10
N ASN A 618 -0.14 -18.32 -9.93
CA ASN A 618 1.13 -18.96 -9.56
C ASN A 618 1.98 -18.13 -8.60
N ASP A 619 1.72 -16.82 -8.50
CA ASP A 619 2.47 -15.92 -7.62
C ASP A 619 1.86 -15.81 -6.23
N ALA A 620 0.59 -16.16 -6.06
CA ALA A 620 -0.14 -15.99 -4.82
C ALA A 620 0.56 -16.57 -3.58
N PRO A 621 1.18 -17.77 -3.63
CA PRO A 621 1.92 -18.30 -2.48
C PRO A 621 3.12 -17.41 -2.11
N SER A 622 3.89 -16.94 -3.09
CA SER A 622 5.06 -16.09 -2.85
C SER A 622 4.67 -14.69 -2.38
N LEU A 623 3.56 -14.11 -2.89
CA LEU A 623 2.99 -12.85 -2.42
C LEU A 623 2.56 -12.93 -0.95
N LYS A 624 1.87 -14.01 -0.57
CA LYS A 624 1.41 -14.23 0.80
C LYS A 624 2.57 -14.50 1.77
N PHE A 625 3.66 -15.11 1.30
CA PHE A 625 4.83 -15.43 2.12
C PHE A 625 5.77 -14.25 2.31
N ALA A 626 5.81 -13.30 1.39
CA ALA A 626 6.59 -12.07 1.51
C ALA A 626 6.15 -11.23 2.72
N ASP A 627 6.99 -10.28 3.14
CA ASP A 627 6.60 -9.30 4.16
C ASP A 627 5.63 -8.27 3.58
N ILE A 628 5.77 -7.99 2.27
CA ILE A 628 4.85 -7.19 1.47
C ILE A 628 4.61 -7.88 0.13
N GLY A 629 3.45 -8.47 -0.04
CA GLY A 629 2.96 -8.92 -1.34
C GLY A 629 2.40 -7.75 -2.14
N VAL A 630 2.82 -7.62 -3.41
CA VAL A 630 2.41 -6.55 -4.32
C VAL A 630 1.80 -7.16 -5.57
N ALA A 631 0.51 -6.92 -5.82
CA ALA A 631 -0.16 -7.39 -7.02
C ALA A 631 -0.27 -6.29 -8.08
N MET A 632 -0.29 -6.72 -9.34
CA MET A 632 -0.59 -5.85 -10.47
C MET A 632 -2.09 -5.52 -10.50
N GLY A 633 -2.44 -4.30 -10.83
CA GLY A 633 -3.83 -3.81 -10.86
C GLY A 633 -4.51 -4.03 -12.21
N ILE A 634 -3.74 -3.88 -13.31
CA ILE A 634 -4.21 -4.03 -14.69
C ILE A 634 -4.14 -5.51 -15.10
N THR A 635 -2.95 -6.09 -15.08
CA THR A 635 -2.69 -7.47 -15.54
C THR A 635 -2.95 -8.52 -14.45
N GLY A 636 -2.97 -8.09 -13.17
CA GLY A 636 -3.08 -9.03 -12.06
C GLY A 636 -4.44 -9.71 -11.95
N THR A 637 -4.40 -11.02 -11.69
CA THR A 637 -5.59 -11.82 -11.39
C THR A 637 -6.19 -11.46 -10.02
N ASP A 638 -7.45 -11.76 -9.80
CA ASP A 638 -8.09 -11.54 -8.51
C ASP A 638 -7.42 -12.37 -7.39
N VAL A 639 -6.82 -13.49 -7.75
CA VAL A 639 -6.03 -14.37 -6.87
C VAL A 639 -4.79 -13.62 -6.37
N SER A 640 -3.99 -13.06 -7.26
CA SER A 640 -2.81 -12.28 -6.89
C SER A 640 -3.18 -11.06 -6.06
N LYS A 641 -4.25 -10.34 -6.46
CA LYS A 641 -4.79 -9.21 -5.70
C LYS A 641 -5.28 -9.65 -4.33
N GLY A 642 -5.96 -10.80 -4.23
CA GLY A 642 -6.44 -11.40 -2.98
C GLY A 642 -5.31 -11.74 -1.99
N ALA A 643 -4.21 -12.27 -2.48
CA ALA A 643 -3.04 -12.67 -1.70
C ALA A 643 -2.14 -11.50 -1.28
N SER A 644 -2.24 -10.34 -1.95
CA SER A 644 -1.34 -9.20 -1.76
C SER A 644 -1.73 -8.28 -0.61
N ASP A 645 -0.76 -7.49 -0.16
CA ASP A 645 -0.93 -6.40 0.81
C ASP A 645 -1.10 -5.04 0.13
N MET A 646 -0.63 -4.91 -1.11
CA MET A 646 -0.69 -3.70 -1.92
C MET A 646 -0.99 -4.04 -3.38
N ILE A 647 -1.73 -3.17 -4.07
CA ILE A 647 -2.04 -3.29 -5.50
C ILE A 647 -1.53 -2.04 -6.23
N LEU A 648 -0.83 -2.24 -7.35
CA LEU A 648 -0.35 -1.17 -8.23
C LEU A 648 -1.36 -0.94 -9.34
N THR A 649 -2.00 0.22 -9.40
CA THR A 649 -3.00 0.50 -10.43
C THR A 649 -2.42 0.79 -11.81
N ASP A 650 -1.11 0.96 -11.90
CA ASP A 650 -0.33 1.23 -13.12
C ASP A 650 0.67 0.12 -13.49
N ASP A 651 0.69 -0.97 -12.73
CA ASP A 651 1.60 -2.11 -12.90
C ASP A 651 3.08 -1.70 -13.01
N ASN A 652 3.51 -0.63 -12.34
CA ASN A 652 4.82 -0.04 -12.53
C ASN A 652 5.72 -0.22 -11.31
N PHE A 653 6.95 -0.73 -11.52
CA PHE A 653 7.97 -0.88 -10.48
C PHE A 653 8.28 0.43 -9.76
N THR A 654 8.30 1.56 -10.47
CA THR A 654 8.55 2.89 -9.91
C THR A 654 7.58 3.21 -8.78
N THR A 655 6.33 2.79 -8.90
CA THR A 655 5.29 2.98 -7.88
C THR A 655 5.61 2.23 -6.59
N ILE A 656 6.31 1.08 -6.65
CA ILE A 656 6.77 0.36 -5.46
C ILE A 656 7.79 1.20 -4.69
N ILE A 657 8.75 1.80 -5.40
CA ILE A 657 9.78 2.63 -4.79
C ILE A 657 9.16 3.88 -4.16
N HIS A 658 8.21 4.53 -4.84
CA HIS A 658 7.42 5.62 -4.27
C HIS A 658 6.60 5.20 -3.05
N ALA A 659 6.03 4.00 -3.03
CA ALA A 659 5.31 3.48 -1.86
C ALA A 659 6.25 3.24 -0.67
N ILE A 660 7.48 2.77 -0.92
CA ILE A 660 8.51 2.63 0.12
C ILE A 660 8.93 4.01 0.66
N GLU A 661 9.11 5.01 -0.22
CA GLU A 661 9.39 6.40 0.18
C GLU A 661 8.30 6.93 1.11
N GLU A 662 7.03 6.79 0.70
CA GLU A 662 5.89 7.22 1.52
C GLU A 662 5.79 6.44 2.84
N GLY A 663 6.04 5.12 2.84
CA GLY A 663 6.09 4.32 4.05
C GLY A 663 7.15 4.82 5.05
N ARG A 664 8.34 5.20 4.57
CA ARG A 664 9.40 5.82 5.38
C ARG A 664 8.97 7.18 5.94
N ASN A 665 8.34 8.01 5.12
CA ASN A 665 7.84 9.33 5.52
C ASN A 665 6.74 9.23 6.58
N ILE A 666 5.77 8.33 6.39
CA ILE A 666 4.69 8.08 7.35
C ILE A 666 5.26 7.64 8.70
N PHE A 667 6.18 6.67 8.70
CA PHE A 667 6.82 6.22 9.94
C PHE A 667 7.58 7.34 10.66
N ASN A 668 8.33 8.15 9.91
CA ASN A 668 9.03 9.31 10.46
C ASN A 668 8.06 10.33 11.07
N ASN A 669 6.93 10.59 10.43
CA ASN A 669 5.92 11.50 10.93
C ASN A 669 5.26 10.96 12.21
N ILE A 670 4.98 9.65 12.28
CA ILE A 670 4.53 9.00 13.51
C ILE A 670 5.58 9.14 14.62
N LYS A 671 6.86 8.88 14.34
CA LYS A 671 7.97 9.03 15.30
C LYS A 671 8.06 10.46 15.84
N LYS A 672 7.94 11.48 14.96
CA LYS A 672 7.91 12.91 15.37
C LYS A 672 6.75 13.21 16.32
N THR A 673 5.55 12.73 15.99
CA THR A 673 4.35 12.90 16.79
C THR A 673 4.49 12.29 18.18
N ILE A 674 4.99 11.05 18.26
CA ILE A 674 5.25 10.35 19.53
C ILE A 674 6.24 11.14 20.38
N ILE A 675 7.37 11.54 19.81
CA ILE A 675 8.43 12.28 20.55
C ILE A 675 7.91 13.63 21.04
N PHE A 676 7.11 14.33 20.22
CA PHE A 676 6.48 15.61 20.60
C PHE A 676 5.57 15.41 21.81
N LEU A 677 4.60 14.50 21.75
CA LEU A 677 3.66 14.25 22.86
C LEU A 677 4.38 13.82 24.14
N LEU A 678 5.37 12.92 24.02
CA LEU A 678 6.16 12.50 25.18
C LEU A 678 6.97 13.63 25.80
N SER A 679 7.49 14.56 24.98
CA SER A 679 8.20 15.73 25.50
C SER A 679 7.25 16.66 26.27
N CYS A 680 6.05 16.90 25.73
CA CYS A 680 5.01 17.72 26.38
C CYS A 680 4.61 17.13 27.73
N ASN A 681 4.20 15.88 27.75
CA ASN A 681 3.75 15.19 28.99
C ASN A 681 4.88 15.11 30.03
N LEU A 682 6.13 14.85 29.60
CA LEU A 682 7.28 14.86 30.51
C LEU A 682 7.48 16.25 31.14
N GLY A 683 7.30 17.33 30.36
CA GLY A 683 7.39 18.70 30.86
C GLY A 683 6.35 19.02 31.93
N GLU A 684 5.10 18.59 31.71
CA GLU A 684 4.00 18.73 32.66
C GLU A 684 4.27 17.97 33.96
N VAL A 685 4.67 16.71 33.86
CA VAL A 685 4.99 15.87 35.02
C VAL A 685 6.15 16.45 35.83
N LEU A 686 7.23 16.86 35.16
CA LEU A 686 8.41 17.45 35.81
C LEU A 686 8.08 18.78 36.51
N CYS A 687 7.26 19.63 35.89
CA CYS A 687 6.83 20.89 36.45
C CYS A 687 6.14 20.69 37.80
N VAL A 688 5.13 19.81 37.86
CA VAL A 688 4.38 19.52 39.11
C VAL A 688 5.25 18.78 40.10
N PHE A 689 6.07 17.81 39.66
CA PHE A 689 6.96 17.03 40.53
C PHE A 689 7.97 17.93 41.27
N ILE A 690 8.67 18.79 40.50
CA ILE A 690 9.69 19.70 41.07
C ILE A 690 9.04 20.72 42.02
N ALA A 691 7.89 21.31 41.65
CA ALA A 691 7.18 22.23 42.52
C ALA A 691 6.80 21.57 43.88
N THR A 692 6.31 20.32 43.82
CA THR A 692 5.99 19.55 45.02
C THR A 692 7.23 19.25 45.84
N LEU A 693 8.34 18.87 45.22
CA LEU A 693 9.61 18.58 45.90
C LEU A 693 10.12 19.79 46.70
N PHE A 694 10.03 20.99 46.10
CA PHE A 694 10.44 22.25 46.75
C PHE A 694 9.39 22.82 47.75
N GLY A 695 8.27 22.15 47.93
CA GLY A 695 7.20 22.64 48.83
C GLY A 695 6.43 23.83 48.28
N TRP A 696 6.52 24.12 46.97
CA TRP A 696 5.77 25.21 46.34
C TRP A 696 4.31 24.87 46.15
N ALA A 697 3.45 25.86 45.98
CA ALA A 697 2.07 25.65 45.57
C ALA A 697 2.09 25.00 44.16
N ILE A 698 1.05 24.21 43.85
CA ILE A 698 0.95 23.50 42.59
C ILE A 698 0.81 24.49 41.44
N PRO A 699 1.74 24.49 40.45
CA PRO A 699 1.77 25.48 39.38
C PRO A 699 0.67 25.30 38.34
N LEU A 700 0.15 24.08 38.18
CA LEU A 700 -0.85 23.72 37.16
C LEU A 700 -1.97 22.87 37.81
N VAL A 701 -3.20 23.26 37.57
CA VAL A 701 -4.37 22.49 38.07
C VAL A 701 -4.84 21.48 37.01
N ALA A 702 -5.58 20.46 37.43
CA ALA A 702 -6.08 19.38 36.60
C ALA A 702 -6.75 19.85 35.30
N THR A 703 -7.63 20.84 35.40
CA THR A 703 -8.36 21.41 34.24
C THR A 703 -7.45 22.03 33.21
N GLN A 704 -6.33 22.65 33.61
CA GLN A 704 -5.33 23.22 32.74
C GLN A 704 -4.55 22.13 32.01
N LEU A 705 -4.10 21.07 32.69
CA LEU A 705 -3.41 19.93 32.12
C LEU A 705 -4.27 19.18 31.09
N LEU A 706 -5.53 18.93 31.43
CA LEU A 706 -6.48 18.32 30.51
C LEU A 706 -6.74 19.19 29.25
N TRP A 707 -6.82 20.51 29.41
CA TRP A 707 -6.94 21.43 28.29
C TRP A 707 -5.74 21.35 27.34
N VAL A 708 -4.55 21.34 27.91
CA VAL A 708 -3.30 21.25 27.13
C VAL A 708 -3.28 19.97 26.31
N ASN A 709 -3.43 18.82 26.95
CA ASN A 709 -3.35 17.51 26.30
C ASN A 709 -4.42 17.35 25.21
N LEU A 710 -5.64 17.82 25.49
CA LEU A 710 -6.76 17.60 24.60
C LEU A 710 -6.77 18.55 23.39
N ILE A 711 -6.48 19.82 23.59
CA ILE A 711 -6.69 20.88 22.58
C ILE A 711 -5.36 21.34 22.00
N THR A 712 -4.42 21.75 22.85
CA THR A 712 -3.22 22.39 22.38
C THR A 712 -2.14 21.45 21.89
N ASP A 713 -2.10 20.22 22.40
CA ASP A 713 -1.14 19.19 21.94
C ASP A 713 -1.69 18.32 20.80
N THR A 714 -2.97 17.99 20.82
CA THR A 714 -3.58 17.11 19.84
C THR A 714 -3.54 17.68 18.42
N LEU A 715 -3.85 18.97 18.24
CA LEU A 715 -3.87 19.60 16.90
C LEU A 715 -2.48 19.67 16.26
N PRO A 716 -1.41 20.13 16.95
CA PRO A 716 -0.05 20.04 16.40
C PRO A 716 0.43 18.60 16.18
N ALA A 717 0.08 17.66 17.06
CA ALA A 717 0.45 16.26 16.91
C ALA A 717 -0.11 15.65 15.63
N ILE A 718 -1.40 15.85 15.33
CA ILE A 718 -2.02 15.44 14.06
C ILE A 718 -1.34 16.14 12.89
N SER A 719 -1.06 17.43 13.02
CA SER A 719 -0.43 18.23 11.96
C SER A 719 1.01 17.80 11.65
N LEU A 720 1.78 17.36 12.66
CA LEU A 720 3.09 16.75 12.49
C LEU A 720 3.00 15.39 11.78
N GLY A 721 1.96 14.61 12.07
CA GLY A 721 1.66 13.38 11.36
C GLY A 721 1.37 13.57 9.87
N MET A 722 0.93 14.77 9.48
CA MET A 722 0.64 15.18 8.11
C MET A 722 1.79 16.00 7.47
N ASP A 723 2.98 16.01 8.08
CA ASP A 723 4.11 16.80 7.55
C ASP A 723 4.49 16.32 6.14
N PRO A 724 4.76 17.23 5.19
CA PRO A 724 5.21 16.86 3.85
C PRO A 724 6.42 15.92 3.88
N GLY A 725 6.45 14.97 2.93
CA GLY A 725 7.53 14.00 2.84
C GLY A 725 8.90 14.66 2.61
N ASP A 726 9.92 14.03 3.20
CA ASP A 726 11.32 14.40 3.00
C ASP A 726 11.94 13.43 1.99
N LYS A 727 12.38 13.94 0.83
CA LYS A 727 13.05 13.13 -0.20
C LYS A 727 14.36 12.50 0.28
N GLU A 728 15.00 13.08 1.31
CA GLU A 728 16.23 12.50 1.87
C GLU A 728 16.03 11.16 2.58
N VAL A 729 14.79 10.72 2.80
CA VAL A 729 14.53 9.38 3.34
C VAL A 729 15.04 8.28 2.39
N MET A 730 15.14 8.60 1.09
CA MET A 730 15.66 7.70 0.05
C MET A 730 17.19 7.76 -0.10
N THR A 731 17.89 8.57 0.70
CA THR A 731 19.36 8.54 0.80
C THR A 731 19.85 7.75 2.03
N ARG A 732 18.92 7.23 2.83
CA ARG A 732 19.21 6.50 4.07
C ARG A 732 18.95 5.01 3.89
N LYS A 733 19.72 4.18 4.61
CA LYS A 733 19.47 2.74 4.68
C LYS A 733 18.09 2.44 5.29
N PRO A 734 17.46 1.33 4.92
CA PRO A 734 16.22 0.88 5.54
C PRO A 734 16.37 0.73 7.05
N ARG A 735 15.32 1.07 7.80
CA ARG A 735 15.30 0.91 9.25
C ARG A 735 15.21 -0.57 9.64
N ASN A 736 15.73 -0.89 10.81
CA ASN A 736 15.48 -2.20 11.41
C ASN A 736 14.03 -2.24 11.97
N PRO A 737 13.18 -3.20 11.61
CA PRO A 737 11.80 -3.31 12.13
C PRO A 737 11.72 -3.44 13.65
N LYS A 738 12.78 -3.99 14.28
CA LYS A 738 12.88 -4.16 15.74
C LYS A 738 13.37 -2.90 16.46
N GLU A 739 13.69 -1.84 15.72
CA GLU A 739 14.20 -0.60 16.29
C GLU A 739 13.16 0.09 17.17
N SER A 740 13.61 0.64 18.32
CA SER A 740 12.77 1.40 19.23
C SER A 740 12.44 2.79 18.66
N PHE A 741 11.28 3.36 19.02
CA PHE A 741 10.97 4.76 18.72
C PHE A 741 11.99 5.75 19.29
N PHE A 742 12.70 5.38 20.35
CA PHE A 742 13.70 6.20 21.01
C PHE A 742 15.10 6.13 20.39
N SER A 743 15.28 5.33 19.37
CA SER A 743 16.55 5.22 18.64
C SER A 743 16.98 6.52 17.97
N GLU A 744 18.22 6.58 17.48
CA GLU A 744 18.82 7.75 16.81
C GLU A 744 18.76 9.04 17.66
N GLY A 745 18.85 8.92 18.98
CA GLY A 745 18.84 10.06 19.91
C GLY A 745 17.44 10.68 20.12
N ALA A 746 16.37 10.03 19.63
CA ALA A 746 15.01 10.51 19.78
C ALA A 746 14.57 10.57 21.25
N GLY A 747 14.96 9.58 22.08
CA GLY A 747 14.70 9.57 23.51
C GLY A 747 15.39 10.74 24.24
N MET A 748 16.64 11.01 23.92
CA MET A 748 17.34 12.16 24.51
C MET A 748 16.69 13.49 24.13
N ARG A 749 16.25 13.65 22.87
CA ARG A 749 15.52 14.85 22.44
C ARG A 749 14.20 15.01 23.19
N SER A 750 13.49 13.92 23.43
CA SER A 750 12.24 13.95 24.22
C SER A 750 12.52 14.41 25.67
N ILE A 751 13.57 13.89 26.29
CA ILE A 751 13.95 14.26 27.66
C ILE A 751 14.39 15.74 27.72
N VAL A 752 15.27 16.19 26.82
CA VAL A 752 15.73 17.58 26.79
C VAL A 752 14.58 18.54 26.54
N GLY A 753 13.70 18.24 25.58
CA GLY A 753 12.51 19.05 25.30
C GLY A 753 11.59 19.15 26.50
N GLY A 754 11.25 18.01 27.12
CA GLY A 754 10.40 17.95 28.29
C GLY A 754 10.98 18.68 29.50
N VAL A 755 12.28 18.48 29.80
CA VAL A 755 12.97 19.21 30.88
C VAL A 755 12.95 20.72 30.63
N LEU A 756 13.23 21.18 29.41
CA LEU A 756 13.18 22.61 29.08
C LEU A 756 11.77 23.18 29.28
N ILE A 757 10.76 22.52 28.72
CA ILE A 757 9.36 22.96 28.87
C ILE A 757 8.97 23.03 30.36
N GLY A 758 9.25 21.97 31.13
CA GLY A 758 8.89 21.91 32.52
C GLY A 758 9.61 22.97 33.38
N VAL A 759 10.93 23.15 33.20
CA VAL A 759 11.72 24.15 33.93
C VAL A 759 11.28 25.57 33.58
N LEU A 760 11.03 25.88 32.29
CA LEU A 760 10.60 27.23 31.89
C LEU A 760 9.20 27.55 32.37
N THR A 761 8.32 26.55 32.46
CA THR A 761 7.00 26.67 33.10
C THR A 761 7.11 27.01 34.59
N LEU A 762 8.06 26.36 35.30
CA LEU A 762 8.33 26.69 36.71
C LEU A 762 8.93 28.09 36.90
N VAL A 763 9.83 28.48 35.98
CA VAL A 763 10.39 29.84 35.96
C VAL A 763 9.27 30.87 35.77
N ALA A 764 8.35 30.64 34.83
CA ALA A 764 7.21 31.51 34.60
C ALA A 764 6.29 31.58 35.84
N PHE A 765 6.04 30.43 36.48
CA PHE A 765 5.29 30.36 37.75
C PHE A 765 5.95 31.24 38.83
N TYR A 766 7.25 31.03 39.06
CA TYR A 766 8.02 31.77 40.04
C TYR A 766 8.03 33.29 39.76
N LEU A 767 8.28 33.68 38.52
CA LEU A 767 8.26 35.11 38.11
C LEU A 767 6.88 35.73 38.29
N GLY A 768 5.80 35.01 37.97
CA GLY A 768 4.44 35.49 38.15
C GLY A 768 4.08 35.73 39.65
N ILE A 769 4.59 34.93 40.54
CA ILE A 769 4.41 35.10 41.99
C ILE A 769 5.18 36.32 42.49
N ILE A 770 6.45 36.49 42.11
CA ILE A 770 7.28 37.63 42.56
C ILE A 770 6.74 38.96 42.06
N HIS A 771 6.26 39.03 40.84
CA HIS A 771 5.71 40.27 40.26
C HIS A 771 4.37 40.68 40.88
N SER A 772 3.59 39.71 41.35
CA SER A 772 2.29 39.97 41.95
C SER A 772 2.32 40.26 43.46
N GLY A 773 3.47 40.03 44.15
CA GLY A 773 3.59 40.31 45.57
C GLY A 773 4.99 40.06 46.14
N THR A 774 5.25 40.59 47.33
CA THR A 774 6.52 40.45 48.06
C THR A 774 6.57 39.21 48.98
N VAL A 775 5.64 38.28 48.80
CA VAL A 775 5.48 37.09 49.65
C VAL A 775 6.44 36.00 49.14
N PRO A 776 7.18 35.30 50.02
CA PRO A 776 7.98 34.14 49.62
C PRO A 776 7.12 33.07 49.00
N ILE A 777 7.59 32.43 47.90
CA ILE A 777 6.82 31.39 47.17
C ILE A 777 6.34 30.25 48.06
N SER A 778 7.09 29.89 49.10
CA SER A 778 6.72 28.87 50.10
C SER A 778 5.53 29.24 50.99
N ALA A 779 5.26 30.54 51.13
CA ALA A 779 4.12 31.06 51.92
C ALA A 779 2.84 31.26 51.11
N VAL A 780 2.93 31.12 49.77
CA VAL A 780 1.76 31.21 48.87
C VAL A 780 0.99 29.87 48.86
N LYS A 781 -0.27 29.88 49.34
CA LYS A 781 -1.12 28.69 49.44
C LYS A 781 -2.51 28.97 48.90
N ASP A 782 -3.17 27.96 48.33
CA ASP A 782 -4.56 28.04 47.86
C ASP A 782 -5.54 28.33 49.00
N SER A 783 -5.26 27.82 50.20
CA SER A 783 -6.07 28.00 51.42
C SER A 783 -6.00 29.42 52.00
N ASN A 784 -5.06 30.26 51.57
CA ASN A 784 -4.89 31.60 52.09
C ASN A 784 -5.52 32.63 51.16
N PRO A 785 -6.65 33.27 51.51
CA PRO A 785 -7.29 34.28 50.65
C PRO A 785 -6.39 35.45 50.24
N ALA A 786 -5.44 35.85 51.11
CA ALA A 786 -4.52 36.97 50.86
C ALA A 786 -3.46 36.64 49.78
N THR A 787 -3.16 35.35 49.53
CA THR A 787 -2.17 34.92 48.52
C THR A 787 -2.79 34.25 47.29
N ARG A 788 -4.11 34.11 47.28
CA ARG A 788 -4.84 33.43 46.22
C ARG A 788 -4.75 34.13 44.88
N GLU A 789 -4.83 35.46 44.87
CA GLU A 789 -4.68 36.26 43.62
C GLU A 789 -3.25 36.15 43.06
N ILE A 790 -2.25 36.19 43.94
CA ILE A 790 -0.84 36.01 43.54
C ILE A 790 -0.62 34.62 42.95
N LEU A 791 -1.20 33.59 43.54
CA LEU A 791 -1.11 32.22 43.04
C LEU A 791 -1.80 32.09 41.69
N THR A 792 -3.00 32.67 41.51
CA THR A 792 -3.75 32.67 40.25
C THR A 792 -2.97 33.30 39.15
N TYR A 793 -2.28 34.43 39.39
CA TYR A 793 -1.44 35.08 38.43
C TYR A 793 -0.21 34.24 38.04
N GLY A 794 0.48 33.67 39.02
CA GLY A 794 1.60 32.75 38.80
C GLY A 794 1.20 31.53 37.95
N ARG A 795 0.04 30.93 38.26
CA ARG A 795 -0.55 29.82 37.49
C ARG A 795 -0.88 30.23 36.06
N THR A 796 -1.39 31.43 35.88
CA THR A 796 -1.70 31.95 34.52
C THR A 796 -0.44 32.05 33.69
N MET A 797 0.63 32.62 34.24
CA MET A 797 1.91 32.74 33.53
C MET A 797 2.50 31.36 33.20
N ALA A 798 2.49 30.44 34.15
CA ALA A 798 2.92 29.05 33.95
C ALA A 798 2.12 28.38 32.83
N PHE A 799 0.81 28.47 32.88
CA PHE A 799 -0.09 27.84 31.92
C PHE A 799 0.08 28.35 30.48
N ILE A 800 0.26 29.67 30.30
CA ILE A 800 0.50 30.24 28.97
C ILE A 800 1.90 29.84 28.46
N VAL A 801 2.94 29.92 29.32
CA VAL A 801 4.30 29.50 28.91
C VAL A 801 4.34 28.03 28.57
N LEU A 802 3.67 27.15 29.32
CA LEU A 802 3.56 25.72 29.00
C LEU A 802 2.97 25.55 27.59
N THR A 803 1.77 26.10 27.38
CA THR A 803 1.03 25.96 26.12
C THR A 803 1.80 26.51 24.93
N PHE A 804 2.32 27.73 25.03
CA PHE A 804 3.05 28.37 23.93
C PHE A 804 4.39 27.70 23.67
N SER A 805 5.08 27.22 24.70
CA SER A 805 6.31 26.42 24.53
C SER A 805 6.08 25.17 23.73
N GLN A 806 5.00 24.42 23.99
CA GLN A 806 4.63 23.23 23.25
C GLN A 806 4.26 23.55 21.81
N LEU A 807 3.43 24.60 21.58
CA LEU A 807 3.07 25.07 20.24
C LEU A 807 4.30 25.46 19.41
N PHE A 808 5.22 26.25 19.94
CA PHE A 808 6.44 26.64 19.24
C PHE A 808 7.42 25.48 19.08
N TYR A 809 7.55 24.61 20.08
CA TYR A 809 8.39 23.42 20.03
C TYR A 809 7.97 22.48 18.91
N SER A 810 6.66 22.39 18.61
CA SER A 810 6.12 21.57 17.52
C SER A 810 6.71 21.94 16.15
N LEU A 811 7.05 23.22 15.91
CA LEU A 811 7.71 23.68 14.68
C LEU A 811 9.09 23.05 14.51
N SER A 812 9.85 22.96 15.60
CA SER A 812 11.16 22.34 15.59
C SER A 812 11.11 20.83 15.43
N MET A 813 10.02 20.19 15.81
CA MET A 813 9.85 18.73 15.69
C MET A 813 9.61 18.24 14.25
N ARG A 814 9.37 19.12 13.28
CA ARG A 814 9.16 18.75 11.87
C ARG A 814 10.32 17.99 11.24
N ASN A 815 11.55 18.27 11.64
CA ASN A 815 12.72 17.53 11.16
C ASN A 815 13.72 17.31 12.30
N SER A 816 14.35 16.14 12.35
CA SER A 816 15.31 15.79 13.40
C SER A 816 16.73 16.31 13.16
N LYS A 817 17.07 16.65 11.90
CA LYS A 817 18.43 17.05 11.47
C LYS A 817 18.48 18.46 10.88
N LYS A 818 17.49 18.84 10.08
CA LYS A 818 17.41 20.16 9.42
C LYS A 818 16.70 21.17 10.30
N THR A 819 17.14 22.40 10.22
CA THR A 819 16.49 23.52 10.90
C THR A 819 15.19 23.90 10.20
N ILE A 820 14.30 24.62 10.91
CA ILE A 820 13.05 25.13 10.33
C ILE A 820 13.30 26.08 9.16
N PHE A 821 14.43 26.80 9.17
CA PHE A 821 14.82 27.72 8.11
C PHE A 821 15.21 27.00 6.81
N GLU A 822 15.79 25.79 6.92
CA GLU A 822 16.16 24.96 5.77
C GLU A 822 14.95 24.25 5.14
N ILE A 823 14.01 23.79 5.97
CA ILE A 823 12.80 23.09 5.49
C ILE A 823 11.65 24.01 5.09
N GLY A 824 11.76 25.31 5.41
CA GLY A 824 10.73 26.32 5.17
C GLY A 824 9.65 26.35 6.26
N PHE A 825 9.48 27.54 6.84
CA PHE A 825 8.54 27.77 7.96
C PHE A 825 7.10 27.40 7.59
N PHE A 826 6.63 27.78 6.39
CA PHE A 826 5.27 27.55 5.90
C PHE A 826 5.05 26.22 5.17
N GLY A 827 6.03 25.31 5.18
CA GLY A 827 5.93 24.02 4.49
C GLY A 827 4.79 23.14 4.97
N ASN A 828 4.41 23.22 6.25
CA ASN A 828 3.25 22.55 6.82
C ASN A 828 2.17 23.58 7.23
N LYS A 829 1.21 23.82 6.33
CA LYS A 829 0.13 24.80 6.56
C LYS A 829 -0.81 24.37 7.69
N PHE A 830 -1.02 23.05 7.87
CA PHE A 830 -1.87 22.54 8.94
C PHE A 830 -1.26 22.79 10.31
N LEU A 831 0.06 22.64 10.44
CA LEU A 831 0.78 22.92 11.68
C LEU A 831 0.71 24.42 12.03
N ILE A 832 0.93 25.30 11.06
CA ILE A 832 0.78 26.74 11.27
C ILE A 832 -0.65 27.09 11.70
N GLY A 833 -1.65 26.51 11.02
CA GLY A 833 -3.05 26.69 11.40
C GLY A 833 -3.34 26.21 12.82
N SER A 834 -2.82 25.04 13.22
CA SER A 834 -3.00 24.50 14.57
C SER A 834 -2.37 25.39 15.65
N ILE A 835 -1.18 25.94 15.38
CA ILE A 835 -0.50 26.89 16.30
C ILE A 835 -1.32 28.16 16.46
N ILE A 836 -1.80 28.76 15.35
CA ILE A 836 -2.64 29.98 15.39
C ILE A 836 -3.91 29.70 16.19
N ILE A 837 -4.60 28.58 15.91
CA ILE A 837 -5.82 28.19 16.64
C ILE A 837 -5.50 28.02 18.14
N GLY A 838 -4.42 27.30 18.47
CA GLY A 838 -3.99 27.09 19.84
C GLY A 838 -3.73 28.42 20.59
N ILE A 839 -3.01 29.34 19.96
CA ILE A 839 -2.73 30.67 20.50
C ILE A 839 -4.04 31.45 20.73
N VAL A 840 -4.92 31.49 19.73
CA VAL A 840 -6.21 32.22 19.83
C VAL A 840 -7.08 31.63 20.93
N LEU A 841 -7.18 30.32 21.03
CA LEU A 841 -7.95 29.64 22.08
C LEU A 841 -7.36 29.93 23.46
N GLN A 842 -6.04 29.91 23.62
CA GLN A 842 -5.36 30.18 24.87
C GLN A 842 -5.55 31.62 25.34
N ILE A 843 -5.41 32.57 24.41
CA ILE A 843 -5.69 34.02 24.71
C ILE A 843 -7.16 34.18 25.06
N GLY A 844 -8.09 33.58 24.34
CA GLY A 844 -9.51 33.62 24.63
C GLY A 844 -9.85 33.09 26.01
N LEU A 845 -9.28 31.92 26.38
CA LEU A 845 -9.47 31.31 27.69
C LEU A 845 -9.02 32.21 28.84
N THR A 846 -7.88 32.88 28.69
CA THR A 846 -7.35 33.77 29.73
C THR A 846 -8.00 35.15 29.75
N SER A 847 -8.62 35.59 28.66
CA SER A 847 -9.18 36.94 28.51
C SER A 847 -10.68 37.03 28.84
N ILE A 848 -11.43 35.91 28.70
CA ILE A 848 -12.87 35.87 28.95
C ILE A 848 -13.12 35.56 30.43
N PRO A 849 -13.63 36.49 31.25
CA PRO A 849 -13.68 36.32 32.73
C PRO A 849 -14.42 35.06 33.19
N SER A 850 -15.55 34.70 32.57
CA SER A 850 -16.34 33.52 32.91
C SER A 850 -15.56 32.22 32.67
N ILE A 851 -14.76 32.14 31.64
CA ILE A 851 -13.95 30.99 31.28
C ILE A 851 -12.69 30.97 32.15
N ALA A 852 -12.03 32.14 32.32
CA ALA A 852 -10.80 32.26 33.10
C ALA A 852 -11.01 31.80 34.54
N GLN A 853 -12.14 32.10 35.12
CA GLN A 853 -12.51 31.68 36.47
C GLN A 853 -12.61 30.15 36.57
N MET A 854 -13.20 29.48 35.57
CA MET A 854 -13.30 28.02 35.53
C MET A 854 -11.91 27.34 35.48
N PHE A 855 -10.96 27.94 34.82
CA PHE A 855 -9.59 27.41 34.70
C PHE A 855 -8.65 27.94 35.79
N LYS A 856 -9.15 28.69 36.80
CA LYS A 856 -8.36 29.32 37.85
C LYS A 856 -7.20 30.16 37.28
N VAL A 857 -7.48 30.96 36.26
CA VAL A 857 -6.55 31.90 35.60
C VAL A 857 -7.11 33.31 35.57
N THR A 858 -6.26 34.28 35.27
CA THR A 858 -6.61 35.69 35.14
C THR A 858 -5.94 36.31 33.92
N ALA A 859 -6.38 37.48 33.50
CA ALA A 859 -5.69 38.21 32.44
C ALA A 859 -4.27 38.61 32.89
N ILE A 860 -3.29 38.49 32.01
CA ILE A 860 -1.92 38.94 32.29
C ILE A 860 -1.78 40.43 31.94
N ASP A 861 -0.97 41.10 32.75
CA ASP A 861 -0.56 42.47 32.45
C ASP A 861 0.15 42.57 31.08
N PRO A 862 -0.21 43.55 30.22
CA PRO A 862 0.41 43.73 28.92
C PRO A 862 1.96 43.79 28.95
N SER A 863 2.56 44.27 30.03
CA SER A 863 4.00 44.33 30.22
C SER A 863 4.68 42.95 30.30
N HIS A 864 3.96 41.91 30.72
CA HIS A 864 4.50 40.56 30.93
C HIS A 864 4.40 39.67 29.68
N TRP A 865 3.63 40.07 28.64
CA TRP A 865 3.53 39.30 27.42
C TRP A 865 4.88 39.09 26.72
N GLY A 866 5.75 40.10 26.71
CA GLY A 866 7.09 39.97 26.15
C GLY A 866 7.93 38.87 26.83
N MET A 867 7.84 38.79 28.16
CA MET A 867 8.54 37.79 28.95
C MET A 867 7.96 36.38 28.73
N VAL A 868 6.63 36.25 28.71
CA VAL A 868 5.94 34.98 28.45
C VAL A 868 6.27 34.44 27.06
N ILE A 869 6.22 35.28 26.02
CA ILE A 869 6.58 34.86 24.66
C ILE A 869 8.06 34.50 24.59
N GLY A 870 8.94 35.32 25.22
CA GLY A 870 10.38 35.05 25.26
C GLY A 870 10.71 33.69 25.87
N LEU A 871 10.15 33.39 27.05
CA LEU A 871 10.31 32.08 27.72
C LEU A 871 9.76 30.95 26.85
N SER A 872 8.62 31.16 26.21
CA SER A 872 7.98 30.13 25.38
C SER A 872 8.75 29.78 24.11
N LEU A 873 9.57 30.67 23.59
CA LEU A 873 10.42 30.45 22.41
C LEU A 873 11.70 29.65 22.72
N VAL A 874 12.13 29.61 23.98
CA VAL A 874 13.41 28.98 24.37
C VAL A 874 13.49 27.50 23.94
N PRO A 875 12.48 26.62 24.18
CA PRO A 875 12.57 25.23 23.77
C PRO A 875 12.73 25.06 22.25
N PHE A 876 12.06 25.89 21.47
CA PHE A 876 12.20 25.95 20.03
C PHE A 876 13.64 26.33 19.63
N VAL A 877 14.16 27.45 20.16
CA VAL A 877 15.49 27.96 19.82
C VAL A 877 16.59 26.97 20.24
N VAL A 878 16.53 26.45 21.46
CA VAL A 878 17.50 25.45 21.95
C VAL A 878 17.50 24.19 21.08
N ASN A 879 16.35 23.66 20.70
CA ASN A 879 16.29 22.49 19.85
C ASN A 879 16.85 22.76 18.44
N GLU A 880 16.61 23.95 17.86
CA GLU A 880 17.22 24.36 16.59
C GLU A 880 18.76 24.46 16.71
N ILE A 881 19.27 24.99 17.82
CA ILE A 881 20.73 25.06 18.08
C ILE A 881 21.32 23.65 18.22
N ILE A 882 20.65 22.75 18.95
CA ILE A 882 21.10 21.37 19.11
C ILE A 882 21.22 20.68 17.74
N LYS A 883 20.30 20.89 16.81
CA LYS A 883 20.39 20.35 15.45
C LYS A 883 21.65 20.84 14.73
N VAL A 884 21.95 22.12 14.78
CA VAL A 884 23.13 22.70 14.14
C VAL A 884 24.44 22.12 14.74
N ILE A 885 24.50 21.99 16.06
CA ILE A 885 25.68 21.44 16.76
C ILE A 885 25.85 19.95 16.45
N SER A 886 24.75 19.19 16.49
CA SER A 886 24.75 17.74 16.21
C SER A 886 25.22 17.42 14.79
N ARG A 887 24.87 18.28 13.83
CA ARG A 887 25.29 18.14 12.44
C ARG A 887 26.80 18.35 12.28
N ARG A 888 27.35 19.40 12.88
CA ARG A 888 28.79 19.69 12.85
C ARG A 888 29.68 18.64 13.52
N ARG A 889 29.10 17.77 14.34
CA ARG A 889 29.82 16.66 14.99
C ARG A 889 29.83 15.38 14.13
N ASN A 890 28.89 15.27 13.20
CA ASN A 890 28.74 14.08 12.34
C ASN A 890 29.33 14.31 10.92
N ASP A 891 29.57 15.55 10.56
CA ASP A 891 30.41 15.96 9.41
C ASP A 891 31.89 16.03 9.87
#